data_47e91c5e2b223ac5487613711d037618
#
_entry.id   47e91c5e2b223ac5487613711d037618
#
_cell.length_a   1.000
_cell.length_b   1.000
_cell.length_c   1.000
_cell.angle_alpha   90.00
_cell.angle_beta   90.00
_cell.angle_gamma   90.00
#
_symmetry.space_group_name_H-M   'P 1'
#
loop_
_entity.id
_entity.type
_entity.pdbx_description
1 polymer ?
#
loop_
_entity_poly.entity_id
_entity_poly.type
_entity_poly.pdbx_seq_one_letter_code
_entity_poly.pdbx_strand_id
1 'polypeptide(L)'
;VRLISRLLGPALLLAIILGFYWKLTLTNQYTWLDNPDLAYQELPWIQVQADEIHHGRLPLWDPYHWGGQSLIGQLQPGTANPFNWILFSLPLRNGRIRLGFLDAYFLLIHLLAACFAYWLCRDLKRTRSASLLAGAFFSLGGFLGSVTWPGMLNGLVWVPLIFLFLLRSARGRRPVSSAALTGAFTGLAFLSGHHLVPILTLLAAAGIWLWLIFRTGWPKWRFVRLAAVALLFTLLVGALQILPGYEYGRRAIRWVGAPSAVAWNQPVPYSVHAEFSLHAYSLLGILTPGIFRHENPYIGLTAASLAFLAIALGWRRPAVRLFSAIALCGLLFALGRDIVFHGMLYGLAPILEKVREPGRGIFIFHIGIAALMACGIDSLRRDSIWVKRMARALFALGSATLIFCTFSVLANKSQVTFDDRIVLAGLVALLLAGLFYGVFHGQLSRGQAAACLLGLLLIELGNGSMPAFSEKQHAGNLNKLKEGGDVARFLQAQAPPFRIEVDDEDIPYNFGDWHGLDDMGGYTPSVPDNIWRMGALADRRQLYGVLYTVTRKPPSSAQDLVFQSPSGLKVYRNPGAFPRAWTVHQVVSHPGGNLDLRRTAFLPGPLPALETCAGEDQLRFQERNPSRLALDADMRCAGMVVVSDNDYPGWRARVDGHPAQILPAYLSMRGVVVPSGRHRIEMDYRPLSVYVGALLTLTGLLAATFLVWRDRHCAAPMLNYH
;
A
#
# COMPACT_ATOMS: atom_id res chain seq x y z
N VAL A 1 -34.20 20.58 -2.90
CA VAL A 1 -33.28 21.36 -3.75
C VAL A 1 -31.88 21.41 -3.15
N ARG A 2 -31.67 21.77 -1.86
CA ARG A 2 -30.32 21.87 -1.25
C ARG A 2 -29.57 20.53 -1.15
N LEU A 3 -30.26 19.40 -0.90
CA LEU A 3 -29.63 18.06 -0.84
C LEU A 3 -29.23 17.61 -2.24
N ILE A 4 -30.11 17.71 -3.23
CA ILE A 4 -29.82 17.36 -4.63
C ILE A 4 -28.62 18.14 -5.15
N SER A 5 -28.54 19.44 -4.82
CA SER A 5 -27.42 20.29 -5.25
C SER A 5 -26.07 19.92 -4.60
N ARG A 6 -26.06 19.23 -3.45
CA ARG A 6 -24.86 18.74 -2.78
C ARG A 6 -24.38 17.40 -3.33
N LEU A 7 -25.30 16.56 -3.77
CA LEU A 7 -25.02 15.22 -4.31
C LEU A 7 -24.63 15.24 -5.79
N LEU A 8 -24.98 16.30 -6.53
CA LEU A 8 -24.68 16.40 -7.98
C LEU A 8 -23.18 16.28 -8.29
N GLY A 9 -22.31 16.90 -7.50
CA GLY A 9 -20.85 16.81 -7.71
C GLY A 9 -20.33 15.37 -7.58
N PRO A 10 -20.57 14.69 -6.44
CA PRO A 10 -20.22 13.27 -6.29
C PRO A 10 -20.84 12.36 -7.34
N ALA A 11 -22.11 12.58 -7.74
CA ALA A 11 -22.76 11.77 -8.77
C ALA A 11 -22.11 11.95 -10.15
N LEU A 12 -21.73 13.16 -10.51
CA LEU A 12 -20.97 13.41 -11.74
C LEU A 12 -19.58 12.79 -11.69
N LEU A 13 -18.89 12.85 -10.55
CA LEU A 13 -17.61 12.18 -10.37
C LEU A 13 -17.75 10.66 -10.49
N LEU A 14 -18.81 10.07 -9.95
CA LEU A 14 -19.11 8.65 -10.14
C LEU A 14 -19.27 8.31 -11.63
N ALA A 15 -20.06 9.07 -12.36
CA ALA A 15 -20.25 8.86 -13.80
C ALA A 15 -18.92 9.00 -14.58
N ILE A 16 -18.08 9.97 -14.21
CA ILE A 16 -16.75 10.15 -14.81
C ILE A 16 -15.85 8.95 -14.54
N ILE A 17 -15.78 8.48 -13.28
CA ILE A 17 -14.94 7.33 -12.90
C ILE A 17 -15.41 6.05 -13.63
N LEU A 18 -16.71 5.78 -13.64
CA LEU A 18 -17.28 4.63 -14.34
C LEU A 18 -16.99 4.68 -15.85
N GLY A 19 -17.13 5.86 -16.46
CA GLY A 19 -16.82 6.04 -17.88
C GLY A 19 -15.33 5.98 -18.19
N PHE A 20 -14.46 6.51 -17.33
CA PHE A 20 -13.02 6.47 -17.52
C PHE A 20 -12.48 5.02 -17.46
N TYR A 21 -12.92 4.26 -16.48
CA TYR A 21 -12.55 2.84 -16.34
C TYR A 21 -13.55 1.90 -17.04
N TRP A 22 -14.06 2.28 -18.22
CA TRP A 22 -15.07 1.53 -18.96
C TRP A 22 -14.70 0.07 -19.20
N LYS A 23 -13.41 -0.25 -19.34
CA LYS A 23 -12.92 -1.63 -19.50
C LYS A 23 -13.29 -2.51 -18.30
N LEU A 24 -13.33 -1.97 -17.07
CA LEU A 24 -13.71 -2.70 -15.86
C LEU A 24 -15.22 -2.66 -15.60
N THR A 25 -15.91 -1.59 -16.06
CA THR A 25 -17.31 -1.34 -15.71
C THR A 25 -18.29 -1.88 -16.75
N LEU A 26 -17.96 -1.80 -18.04
CA LEU A 26 -18.84 -2.16 -19.16
C LEU A 26 -18.47 -3.50 -19.79
N THR A 27 -17.30 -4.05 -19.47
CA THR A 27 -16.85 -5.34 -20.00
C THR A 27 -16.39 -6.27 -18.87
N ASN A 28 -16.36 -7.56 -19.13
CA ASN A 28 -15.75 -8.54 -18.22
C ASN A 28 -14.47 -9.14 -18.81
N GLN A 29 -13.91 -8.48 -19.82
CA GLN A 29 -12.77 -8.99 -20.59
C GLN A 29 -11.42 -8.61 -19.98
N TYR A 30 -11.34 -7.49 -19.26
CA TYR A 30 -10.10 -6.92 -18.78
C TYR A 30 -9.89 -7.09 -17.27
N THR A 31 -8.63 -7.01 -16.86
CA THR A 31 -8.20 -6.99 -15.47
C THR A 31 -7.03 -6.04 -15.29
N TRP A 32 -6.93 -5.44 -14.12
CA TRP A 32 -5.78 -4.62 -13.69
C TRP A 32 -4.82 -5.40 -12.77
N LEU A 33 -5.17 -6.66 -12.45
CA LEU A 33 -4.46 -7.49 -11.47
C LEU A 33 -3.30 -8.30 -12.08
N ASP A 34 -2.99 -8.13 -13.36
CA ASP A 34 -1.97 -8.91 -14.07
C ASP A 34 -0.54 -8.35 -13.93
N ASN A 35 -0.22 -7.81 -12.76
CA ASN A 35 1.15 -7.45 -12.38
C ASN A 35 1.65 -8.50 -11.38
N PRO A 36 2.93 -8.90 -11.37
CA PRO A 36 3.46 -9.88 -10.42
C PRO A 36 3.15 -9.54 -8.96
N ASP A 37 3.37 -8.28 -8.53
CA ASP A 37 3.09 -7.85 -7.16
C ASP A 37 1.60 -7.94 -6.80
N LEU A 38 0.71 -7.68 -7.75
CA LEU A 38 -0.73 -7.80 -7.52
C LEU A 38 -1.20 -9.26 -7.52
N ALA A 39 -0.77 -10.02 -8.52
CA ALA A 39 -1.21 -11.40 -8.70
C ALA A 39 -0.60 -12.35 -7.66
N TYR A 40 0.69 -12.17 -7.32
CA TYR A 40 1.45 -13.12 -6.51
C TYR A 40 1.63 -12.68 -5.06
N GLN A 41 1.32 -11.42 -4.71
CA GLN A 41 1.47 -10.89 -3.36
C GLN A 41 0.14 -10.34 -2.81
N GLU A 42 -0.43 -9.30 -3.43
CA GLU A 42 -1.65 -8.65 -2.92
C GLU A 42 -2.86 -9.58 -2.94
N LEU A 43 -3.09 -10.28 -4.04
CA LEU A 43 -4.25 -11.17 -4.18
C LEU A 43 -4.19 -12.37 -3.22
N PRO A 44 -3.06 -13.08 -3.03
CA PRO A 44 -2.92 -14.09 -1.99
C PRO A 44 -3.16 -13.55 -0.58
N TRP A 45 -2.60 -12.39 -0.19
CA TRP A 45 -2.85 -11.79 1.12
C TRP A 45 -4.33 -11.43 1.35
N ILE A 46 -5.00 -10.89 0.32
CA ILE A 46 -6.44 -10.62 0.40
C ILE A 46 -7.21 -11.93 0.60
N GLN A 47 -6.81 -13.02 -0.09
CA GLN A 47 -7.43 -14.34 0.05
C GLN A 47 -7.31 -14.89 1.47
N VAL A 48 -6.10 -14.90 2.03
CA VAL A 48 -5.86 -15.37 3.42
C VAL A 48 -6.72 -14.59 4.41
N GLN A 49 -6.79 -13.27 4.27
CA GLN A 49 -7.56 -12.42 5.18
C GLN A 49 -9.07 -12.64 5.04
N ALA A 50 -9.55 -12.81 3.82
CA ALA A 50 -10.95 -13.11 3.58
C ALA A 50 -11.33 -14.50 4.14
N ASP A 51 -10.48 -15.50 3.96
CA ASP A 51 -10.70 -16.84 4.51
C ASP A 51 -10.79 -16.83 6.04
N GLU A 52 -9.90 -16.12 6.73
CA GLU A 52 -9.95 -15.99 8.19
C GLU A 52 -11.24 -15.31 8.66
N ILE A 53 -11.65 -14.22 8.03
CA ILE A 53 -12.90 -13.52 8.36
C ILE A 53 -14.12 -14.43 8.15
N HIS A 54 -14.17 -15.18 7.06
CA HIS A 54 -15.29 -16.10 6.79
C HIS A 54 -15.34 -17.30 7.74
N HIS A 55 -14.21 -17.64 8.39
CA HIS A 55 -14.17 -18.60 9.50
C HIS A 55 -14.40 -17.96 10.88
N GLY A 56 -14.76 -16.68 10.96
CA GLY A 56 -15.02 -15.94 12.21
C GLY A 56 -13.76 -15.63 13.00
N ARG A 57 -12.58 -15.61 12.38
CA ARG A 57 -11.29 -15.36 13.03
C ARG A 57 -10.70 -14.03 12.55
N LEU A 58 -9.89 -13.40 13.40
CA LEU A 58 -9.14 -12.20 13.02
C LEU A 58 -7.88 -12.61 12.22
N PRO A 59 -7.62 -11.98 11.05
CA PRO A 59 -6.46 -12.31 10.21
C PRO A 59 -5.18 -11.68 10.76
N LEU A 60 -4.68 -12.17 11.91
CA LEU A 60 -3.52 -11.60 12.59
C LEU A 60 -2.22 -12.34 12.29
N TRP A 61 -2.28 -13.64 12.02
CA TRP A 61 -1.14 -14.50 11.75
C TRP A 61 -1.29 -15.19 10.41
N ASP A 62 -0.19 -15.24 9.68
CA ASP A 62 -0.08 -15.93 8.41
C ASP A 62 0.84 -17.15 8.57
N PRO A 63 0.32 -18.38 8.55
CA PRO A 63 1.11 -19.59 8.68
C PRO A 63 1.71 -20.10 7.37
N TYR A 64 1.30 -19.51 6.23
CA TYR A 64 1.49 -20.09 4.91
C TYR A 64 2.83 -19.78 4.27
N HIS A 65 3.66 -18.94 4.89
CA HIS A 65 5.04 -18.78 4.46
C HIS A 65 6.01 -18.58 5.63
N TRP A 66 7.25 -19.01 5.45
CA TRP A 66 8.37 -18.94 6.38
C TRP A 66 8.12 -19.51 7.77
N GLY A 67 7.25 -20.52 7.89
CA GLY A 67 6.87 -21.05 9.18
C GLY A 67 5.96 -20.16 10.03
N GLY A 68 5.43 -19.12 9.43
CA GLY A 68 4.46 -18.20 9.99
C GLY A 68 5.02 -16.84 10.40
N GLN A 69 4.21 -15.81 10.22
CA GLN A 69 4.54 -14.43 10.59
C GLN A 69 3.32 -13.57 10.89
N SER A 70 3.55 -12.41 11.55
CA SER A 70 2.47 -11.46 11.83
C SER A 70 1.97 -10.80 10.55
N LEU A 71 0.70 -11.02 10.19
CA LEU A 71 0.09 -10.45 9.00
C LEU A 71 -0.10 -8.92 9.14
N ILE A 72 -0.60 -8.46 10.28
CA ILE A 72 -0.77 -7.03 10.55
C ILE A 72 0.57 -6.31 10.78
N GLY A 73 1.57 -7.01 11.32
CA GLY A 73 2.91 -6.44 11.57
C GLY A 73 3.68 -6.13 10.30
N GLN A 74 3.47 -6.89 9.23
CA GLN A 74 4.10 -6.67 7.93
C GLN A 74 3.72 -5.33 7.27
N LEU A 75 2.65 -4.67 7.69
CA LEU A 75 2.07 -3.45 7.13
C LEU A 75 1.38 -3.66 5.78
N GLN A 76 2.08 -4.09 4.76
CA GLN A 76 1.62 -4.13 3.36
C GLN A 76 0.32 -4.92 3.11
N PRO A 77 0.02 -6.04 3.81
CA PRO A 77 -1.27 -6.72 3.65
C PRO A 77 -2.49 -5.84 3.97
N GLY A 78 -2.29 -4.67 4.59
CA GLY A 78 -3.34 -3.70 4.87
C GLY A 78 -4.42 -4.22 5.82
N THR A 79 -4.05 -5.11 6.74
CA THR A 79 -4.97 -5.77 7.69
C THR A 79 -5.72 -4.79 8.57
N ALA A 80 -5.13 -3.63 8.91
CA ALA A 80 -5.77 -2.61 9.72
C ALA A 80 -6.70 -1.67 8.93
N ASN A 81 -6.74 -1.75 7.58
CA ASN A 81 -7.48 -0.81 6.76
C ASN A 81 -9.00 -1.07 6.80
N PRO A 82 -9.83 -0.09 7.18
CA PRO A 82 -11.28 -0.27 7.25
C PRO A 82 -11.94 -0.59 5.90
N PHE A 83 -11.40 -0.12 4.78
CA PHE A 83 -11.93 -0.46 3.46
C PHE A 83 -11.65 -1.92 3.09
N ASN A 84 -10.50 -2.45 3.49
CA ASN A 84 -10.16 -3.85 3.26
C ASN A 84 -11.08 -4.79 4.05
N TRP A 85 -11.53 -4.40 5.25
CA TRP A 85 -12.50 -5.19 6.02
C TRP A 85 -13.83 -5.35 5.30
N ILE A 86 -14.28 -4.32 4.57
CA ILE A 86 -15.47 -4.43 3.70
C ILE A 86 -15.19 -5.48 2.63
N LEU A 87 -14.04 -5.41 1.95
CA LEU A 87 -13.65 -6.35 0.89
C LEU A 87 -13.55 -7.79 1.41
N PHE A 88 -12.91 -8.01 2.57
CA PHE A 88 -12.75 -9.34 3.17
C PHE A 88 -14.07 -9.98 3.61
N SER A 89 -15.09 -9.15 3.95
CA SER A 89 -16.42 -9.61 4.36
C SER A 89 -17.34 -9.95 3.20
N LEU A 90 -16.94 -9.68 1.95
CA LEU A 90 -17.77 -9.97 0.77
C LEU A 90 -17.80 -11.48 0.48
N PRO A 91 -18.94 -12.02 -0.03
CA PRO A 91 -19.11 -13.45 -0.24
C PRO A 91 -18.04 -14.07 -1.17
N LEU A 92 -17.44 -15.16 -0.74
CA LEU A 92 -16.52 -15.95 -1.55
C LEU A 92 -17.31 -16.80 -2.58
N ARG A 93 -16.65 -17.12 -3.69
CA ARG A 93 -17.18 -18.06 -4.68
C ARG A 93 -16.22 -19.26 -4.79
N ASN A 94 -16.70 -20.44 -4.46
CA ASN A 94 -15.86 -21.66 -4.40
C ASN A 94 -14.61 -21.45 -3.51
N GLY A 95 -14.79 -20.83 -2.33
CA GLY A 95 -13.69 -20.51 -1.42
C GLY A 95 -12.74 -19.40 -1.90
N ARG A 96 -13.07 -18.70 -2.99
CA ARG A 96 -12.19 -17.65 -3.56
C ARG A 96 -12.86 -16.28 -3.60
N ILE A 97 -12.06 -15.23 -3.40
CA ILE A 97 -12.52 -13.86 -3.59
C ILE A 97 -12.88 -13.63 -5.07
N ARG A 98 -13.97 -12.90 -5.30
CA ARG A 98 -14.40 -12.57 -6.66
C ARG A 98 -13.61 -11.37 -7.18
N LEU A 99 -12.95 -11.53 -8.34
CA LEU A 99 -12.19 -10.44 -8.96
C LEU A 99 -13.04 -9.19 -9.23
N GLY A 100 -14.33 -9.35 -9.56
CA GLY A 100 -15.24 -8.21 -9.73
C GLY A 100 -15.47 -7.38 -8.48
N PHE A 101 -15.28 -7.93 -7.27
CA PHE A 101 -15.30 -7.13 -6.04
C PHE A 101 -14.04 -6.27 -5.90
N LEU A 102 -12.89 -6.77 -6.37
CA LEU A 102 -11.67 -5.99 -6.45
C LEU A 102 -11.78 -4.86 -7.47
N ASP A 103 -12.43 -5.11 -8.62
CA ASP A 103 -12.74 -4.06 -9.60
C ASP A 103 -13.63 -2.97 -8.99
N ALA A 104 -14.72 -3.34 -8.30
CA ALA A 104 -15.60 -2.40 -7.60
C ALA A 104 -14.87 -1.64 -6.48
N TYR A 105 -14.00 -2.31 -5.74
CA TYR A 105 -13.17 -1.71 -4.71
C TYR A 105 -12.21 -0.66 -5.30
N PHE A 106 -11.52 -0.98 -6.38
CA PHE A 106 -10.63 -0.07 -7.09
C PHE A 106 -11.37 1.21 -7.52
N LEU A 107 -12.56 1.07 -8.12
CA LEU A 107 -13.41 2.18 -8.52
C LEU A 107 -13.88 3.02 -7.32
N LEU A 108 -14.24 2.38 -6.22
CA LEU A 108 -14.66 3.06 -4.99
C LEU A 108 -13.56 3.96 -4.43
N ILE A 109 -12.32 3.47 -4.35
CA ILE A 109 -11.19 4.24 -3.83
C ILE A 109 -10.91 5.45 -4.73
N HIS A 110 -10.97 5.31 -6.05
CA HIS A 110 -10.83 6.42 -6.98
C HIS A 110 -11.95 7.44 -6.83
N LEU A 111 -13.19 6.99 -6.65
CA LEU A 111 -14.33 7.88 -6.37
C LEU A 111 -14.14 8.68 -5.08
N LEU A 112 -13.70 8.03 -4.01
CA LEU A 112 -13.44 8.71 -2.74
C LEU A 112 -12.32 9.74 -2.89
N ALA A 113 -11.22 9.41 -3.58
CA ALA A 113 -10.13 10.35 -3.85
C ALA A 113 -10.63 11.59 -4.63
N ALA A 114 -11.44 11.37 -5.67
CA ALA A 114 -12.06 12.45 -6.45
C ALA A 114 -12.98 13.32 -5.59
N CYS A 115 -13.87 12.72 -4.78
CA CYS A 115 -14.78 13.44 -3.90
C CYS A 115 -14.03 14.25 -2.84
N PHE A 116 -12.97 13.71 -2.25
CA PHE A 116 -12.20 14.42 -1.22
C PHE A 116 -11.40 15.58 -1.80
N ALA A 117 -10.83 15.44 -2.99
CA ALA A 117 -10.20 16.55 -3.71
C ALA A 117 -11.23 17.62 -4.14
N TYR A 118 -12.42 17.19 -4.60
CA TYR A 118 -13.54 18.10 -4.84
C TYR A 118 -13.88 18.91 -3.58
N TRP A 119 -14.01 18.26 -2.41
CA TRP A 119 -14.34 18.95 -1.16
C TRP A 119 -13.23 19.90 -0.70
N LEU A 120 -11.95 19.55 -0.87
CA LEU A 120 -10.84 20.47 -0.64
C LEU A 120 -11.00 21.74 -1.48
N CYS A 121 -11.25 21.61 -2.79
CA CYS A 121 -11.42 22.77 -3.68
C CYS A 121 -12.69 23.57 -3.34
N ARG A 122 -13.78 22.91 -2.94
CA ARG A 122 -14.99 23.62 -2.44
C ARG A 122 -14.71 24.42 -1.16
N ASP A 123 -13.89 23.88 -0.24
CA ASP A 123 -13.46 24.58 0.97
C ASP A 123 -12.56 25.79 0.66
N LEU A 124 -11.77 25.70 -0.39
CA LEU A 124 -10.99 26.80 -0.96
C LEU A 124 -11.87 27.84 -1.70
N LYS A 125 -13.21 27.70 -1.62
CA LYS A 125 -14.22 28.56 -2.25
C LYS A 125 -14.12 28.57 -3.79
N ARG A 126 -13.72 27.46 -4.40
CA ARG A 126 -13.75 27.30 -5.85
C ARG A 126 -15.17 26.99 -6.33
N THR A 127 -15.49 27.33 -7.57
CA THR A 127 -16.77 26.98 -8.21
C THR A 127 -16.97 25.47 -8.26
N ARG A 128 -18.23 25.03 -8.49
CA ARG A 128 -18.53 23.59 -8.57
C ARG A 128 -17.82 22.92 -9.75
N SER A 129 -17.86 23.55 -10.92
CA SER A 129 -17.17 23.05 -12.12
C SER A 129 -15.66 22.96 -11.92
N ALA A 130 -15.04 24.01 -11.37
CA ALA A 130 -13.60 24.00 -11.07
C ALA A 130 -13.23 22.90 -10.07
N SER A 131 -14.04 22.68 -9.04
CA SER A 131 -13.83 21.61 -8.04
C SER A 131 -14.05 20.22 -8.65
N LEU A 132 -15.02 20.07 -9.59
CA LEU A 132 -15.26 18.81 -10.30
C LEU A 132 -14.05 18.41 -11.14
N LEU A 133 -13.49 19.35 -11.94
CA LEU A 133 -12.31 19.09 -12.73
C LEU A 133 -11.10 18.74 -11.85
N ALA A 134 -10.91 19.45 -10.72
CA ALA A 134 -9.83 19.16 -9.78
C ALA A 134 -9.98 17.78 -9.13
N GLY A 135 -11.21 17.37 -8.79
CA GLY A 135 -11.50 16.04 -8.27
C GLY A 135 -11.20 14.94 -9.29
N ALA A 136 -11.68 15.10 -10.52
CA ALA A 136 -11.40 14.18 -11.62
C ALA A 136 -9.88 14.11 -11.90
N PHE A 137 -9.21 15.24 -11.99
CA PHE A 137 -7.75 15.28 -12.23
C PHE A 137 -6.97 14.60 -11.11
N PHE A 138 -7.27 14.87 -9.84
CA PHE A 138 -6.52 14.26 -8.73
C PHE A 138 -6.64 12.75 -8.72
N SER A 139 -7.84 12.22 -8.98
CA SER A 139 -8.10 10.78 -8.96
C SER A 139 -7.60 10.04 -10.22
N LEU A 140 -7.68 10.69 -11.39
CA LEU A 140 -7.41 10.06 -12.67
C LEU A 140 -6.11 10.53 -13.32
N GLY A 141 -5.43 11.54 -12.74
CA GLY A 141 -4.18 12.09 -13.25
C GLY A 141 -2.97 11.21 -12.97
N GLY A 142 -1.97 11.33 -13.81
CA GLY A 142 -0.69 10.67 -13.86
C GLY A 142 -0.47 9.57 -12.82
N PHE A 143 -0.05 9.95 -11.63
CA PHE A 143 0.32 9.00 -10.59
C PHE A 143 -0.88 8.18 -10.09
N LEU A 144 -1.95 8.85 -9.55
CA LEU A 144 -3.09 8.10 -9.00
C LEU A 144 -3.81 7.28 -10.08
N GLY A 145 -4.00 7.85 -11.26
CA GLY A 145 -4.70 7.18 -12.35
C GLY A 145 -4.00 5.91 -12.84
N SER A 146 -2.67 5.82 -12.70
CA SER A 146 -1.86 4.68 -13.13
C SER A 146 -1.45 3.73 -12.00
N VAL A 147 -1.56 4.14 -10.73
CA VAL A 147 -1.24 3.28 -9.59
C VAL A 147 -2.29 2.20 -9.41
N THR A 148 -1.83 0.97 -9.36
CA THR A 148 -2.68 -0.21 -9.14
C THR A 148 -2.51 -0.83 -7.75
N TRP A 149 -1.54 -0.39 -6.95
CA TRP A 149 -1.26 -0.95 -5.62
C TRP A 149 -2.31 -0.51 -4.59
N PRO A 150 -3.15 -1.45 -4.05
CA PRO A 150 -4.25 -1.11 -3.15
C PRO A 150 -3.81 -0.37 -1.88
N GLY A 151 -2.76 -0.84 -1.21
CA GLY A 151 -2.25 -0.22 0.03
C GLY A 151 -1.84 1.24 -0.17
N MET A 152 -1.26 1.58 -1.35
CA MET A 152 -0.89 2.95 -1.68
C MET A 152 -2.13 3.81 -1.99
N LEU A 153 -3.06 3.32 -2.81
CA LEU A 153 -4.30 4.02 -3.12
C LEU A 153 -5.11 4.32 -1.85
N ASN A 154 -5.18 3.35 -0.93
CA ASN A 154 -5.86 3.50 0.37
C ASN A 154 -5.24 4.59 1.26
N GLY A 155 -3.94 4.85 1.12
CA GLY A 155 -3.28 5.96 1.80
C GLY A 155 -3.55 7.30 1.12
N LEU A 156 -3.45 7.34 -0.20
CA LEU A 156 -3.57 8.54 -1.03
C LEU A 156 -4.98 9.17 -0.97
N VAL A 157 -6.01 8.36 -0.79
CA VAL A 157 -7.40 8.82 -0.69
C VAL A 157 -7.60 9.87 0.40
N TRP A 158 -6.84 9.82 1.49
CA TRP A 158 -6.97 10.72 2.63
C TRP A 158 -6.24 12.06 2.47
N VAL A 159 -5.28 12.17 1.55
CA VAL A 159 -4.41 13.36 1.38
C VAL A 159 -5.21 14.67 1.21
N PRO A 160 -6.26 14.74 0.37
CA PRO A 160 -7.04 15.96 0.22
C PRO A 160 -7.78 16.37 1.51
N LEU A 161 -8.25 15.40 2.31
CA LEU A 161 -8.91 15.70 3.61
C LEU A 161 -7.90 16.16 4.65
N ILE A 162 -6.71 15.58 4.69
CA ILE A 162 -5.63 16.02 5.57
C ILE A 162 -5.32 17.50 5.29
N PHE A 163 -5.12 17.89 4.04
CA PHE A 163 -4.86 19.28 3.66
C PHE A 163 -6.04 20.20 3.92
N LEU A 164 -7.26 19.74 3.67
CA LEU A 164 -8.48 20.49 3.96
C LEU A 164 -8.57 20.88 5.43
N PHE A 165 -8.44 19.91 6.33
CA PHE A 165 -8.56 20.15 7.77
C PHE A 165 -7.36 20.86 8.36
N LEU A 166 -6.16 20.63 7.83
CA LEU A 166 -4.96 21.38 8.16
C LEU A 166 -5.15 22.89 7.90
N LEU A 167 -5.65 23.25 6.71
CA LEU A 167 -5.93 24.63 6.35
C LEU A 167 -7.08 25.23 7.17
N ARG A 168 -8.10 24.46 7.50
CA ARG A 168 -9.21 24.89 8.36
C ARG A 168 -8.75 25.20 9.78
N SER A 169 -7.83 24.38 10.33
CA SER A 169 -7.30 24.60 11.67
C SER A 169 -6.59 25.96 11.82
N ALA A 170 -5.94 26.42 10.74
CA ALA A 170 -5.27 27.73 10.69
C ALA A 170 -6.21 28.93 10.40
N ARG A 171 -7.44 28.68 9.90
CA ARG A 171 -8.42 29.76 9.62
C ARG A 171 -9.25 30.19 10.83
N GLY A 172 -9.03 29.58 11.98
CA GLY A 172 -9.60 30.01 13.27
C GLY A 172 -11.03 29.56 13.56
N ARG A 173 -11.75 28.96 12.61
CA ARG A 173 -13.06 28.38 12.88
C ARG A 173 -12.90 26.93 13.34
N ARG A 174 -13.20 26.64 14.63
CA ARG A 174 -13.09 25.30 15.23
C ARG A 174 -11.68 24.70 15.07
N PRO A 175 -10.62 25.40 15.51
CA PRO A 175 -9.24 25.01 15.18
C PRO A 175 -8.85 23.67 15.79
N VAL A 176 -9.32 23.34 17.00
CA VAL A 176 -8.96 22.12 17.72
C VAL A 176 -9.59 20.89 17.04
N SER A 177 -10.89 20.91 16.72
CA SER A 177 -11.54 19.80 16.01
C SER A 177 -10.99 19.62 14.60
N SER A 178 -10.62 20.73 13.92
CA SER A 178 -9.97 20.64 12.62
C SER A 178 -8.56 20.04 12.73
N ALA A 179 -7.77 20.39 13.75
CA ALA A 179 -6.46 19.77 14.00
C ALA A 179 -6.62 18.27 14.35
N ALA A 180 -7.60 17.91 15.17
CA ALA A 180 -7.93 16.54 15.51
C ALA A 180 -8.31 15.72 14.26
N LEU A 181 -9.13 16.29 13.34
CA LEU A 181 -9.48 15.65 12.07
C LEU A 181 -8.28 15.54 11.13
N THR A 182 -7.36 16.52 11.11
CA THR A 182 -6.09 16.39 10.37
C THR A 182 -5.35 15.16 10.83
N GLY A 183 -5.17 15.01 12.16
CA GLY A 183 -4.51 13.85 12.76
C GLY A 183 -5.27 12.56 12.50
N ALA A 184 -6.59 12.55 12.66
CA ALA A 184 -7.41 11.36 12.45
C ALA A 184 -7.31 10.84 11.00
N PHE A 185 -7.39 11.71 9.98
CA PHE A 185 -7.23 11.29 8.58
C PHE A 185 -5.78 10.87 8.27
N THR A 186 -4.78 11.46 8.92
CA THR A 186 -3.40 10.98 8.81
C THR A 186 -3.24 9.61 9.46
N GLY A 187 -3.86 9.37 10.61
CA GLY A 187 -3.91 8.05 11.24
C GLY A 187 -4.58 7.00 10.36
N LEU A 188 -5.72 7.34 9.74
CA LEU A 188 -6.39 6.46 8.76
C LEU A 188 -5.50 6.16 7.54
N ALA A 189 -4.69 7.13 7.09
CA ALA A 189 -3.70 6.88 6.05
C ALA A 189 -2.61 5.91 6.51
N PHE A 190 -2.20 5.91 7.78
CA PHE A 190 -1.30 4.87 8.33
C PHE A 190 -1.95 3.48 8.36
N LEU A 191 -3.26 3.38 8.59
CA LEU A 191 -3.97 2.10 8.56
C LEU A 191 -4.01 1.45 7.17
N SER A 192 -3.65 2.18 6.10
CA SER A 192 -3.62 1.66 4.72
C SER A 192 -2.62 0.52 4.50
N GLY A 193 -1.66 0.36 5.41
CA GLY A 193 -0.56 -0.58 5.27
C GLY A 193 0.66 -0.02 4.52
N HIS A 194 0.53 1.07 3.78
CA HIS A 194 1.63 1.68 3.03
C HIS A 194 2.14 2.96 3.71
N HIS A 195 3.16 2.84 4.55
CA HIS A 195 3.67 3.93 5.42
C HIS A 195 4.32 5.11 4.67
N LEU A 196 4.74 4.95 3.41
CA LEU A 196 5.35 6.02 2.62
C LEU A 196 4.40 7.21 2.45
N VAL A 197 3.13 6.95 2.06
CA VAL A 197 2.15 8.02 1.78
C VAL A 197 1.89 8.91 3.02
N PRO A 198 1.56 8.37 4.20
CA PRO A 198 1.33 9.22 5.38
C PRO A 198 2.61 9.94 5.85
N ILE A 199 3.80 9.35 5.74
CA ILE A 199 5.06 10.00 6.10
C ILE A 199 5.33 11.19 5.18
N LEU A 200 5.24 11.04 3.86
CA LEU A 200 5.43 12.14 2.93
C LEU A 200 4.33 13.21 3.07
N THR A 201 3.11 12.81 3.38
CA THR A 201 2.00 13.73 3.65
C THR A 201 2.25 14.54 4.92
N LEU A 202 2.79 13.92 6.00
CA LEU A 202 3.19 14.62 7.21
C LEU A 202 4.31 15.63 6.94
N LEU A 203 5.29 15.28 6.12
CA LEU A 203 6.37 16.18 5.73
C LEU A 203 5.84 17.39 4.96
N ALA A 204 4.94 17.16 3.99
CA ALA A 204 4.26 18.24 3.27
C ALA A 204 3.38 19.09 4.22
N ALA A 205 2.65 18.46 5.14
CA ALA A 205 1.86 19.15 6.15
C ALA A 205 2.71 20.03 7.09
N ALA A 206 3.90 19.55 7.48
CA ALA A 206 4.85 20.33 8.27
C ALA A 206 5.32 21.56 7.49
N GLY A 207 5.63 21.42 6.20
CA GLY A 207 5.97 22.56 5.33
C GLY A 207 4.84 23.59 5.21
N ILE A 208 3.60 23.12 5.01
CA ILE A 208 2.39 23.98 5.01
C ILE A 208 2.24 24.68 6.36
N TRP A 209 2.45 23.96 7.46
CA TRP A 209 2.33 24.48 8.82
C TRP A 209 3.34 25.58 9.11
N LEU A 210 4.60 25.37 8.71
CA LEU A 210 5.66 26.39 8.80
C LEU A 210 5.28 27.63 7.98
N TRP A 211 4.82 27.46 6.74
CA TRP A 211 4.36 28.58 5.91
C TRP A 211 3.23 29.38 6.59
N LEU A 212 2.27 28.70 7.25
CA LEU A 212 1.15 29.32 7.96
C LEU A 212 1.62 30.10 9.19
N ILE A 213 2.62 29.63 9.95
CA ILE A 213 3.21 30.31 11.10
C ILE A 213 3.75 31.71 10.72
N PHE A 214 4.39 31.81 9.55
CA PHE A 214 4.96 33.10 9.10
C PHE A 214 3.93 34.02 8.41
N ARG A 215 2.75 33.50 8.06
CA ARG A 215 1.71 34.24 7.31
C ARG A 215 0.56 34.76 8.17
N THR A 216 0.26 34.09 9.26
CA THR A 216 -0.81 34.48 10.16
C THR A 216 -0.21 35.20 11.35
N GLY A 217 -0.72 36.30 11.73
CA GLY A 217 -0.23 37.03 12.95
C GLY A 217 -0.54 36.35 14.29
N TRP A 218 -0.81 35.04 14.27
CA TRP A 218 -1.14 34.29 15.49
C TRP A 218 0.09 34.01 16.35
N PRO A 219 -0.03 33.91 17.68
CA PRO A 219 1.06 33.53 18.55
C PRO A 219 1.55 32.11 18.21
N LYS A 220 2.86 31.93 18.13
CA LYS A 220 3.51 30.68 17.73
C LYS A 220 3.07 29.48 18.59
N TRP A 221 2.84 29.66 19.89
CA TRP A 221 2.41 28.60 20.80
C TRP A 221 1.08 27.97 20.41
N ARG A 222 0.18 28.77 19.77
CA ARG A 222 -1.10 28.25 19.24
C ARG A 222 -0.87 27.22 18.13
N PHE A 223 0.11 27.47 17.26
CA PHE A 223 0.49 26.52 16.22
C PHE A 223 1.10 25.26 16.81
N VAL A 224 1.97 25.39 17.83
CA VAL A 224 2.55 24.24 18.53
C VAL A 224 1.45 23.37 19.15
N ARG A 225 0.49 24.00 19.85
CA ARG A 225 -0.65 23.28 20.44
C ARG A 225 -1.50 22.55 19.41
N LEU A 226 -1.82 23.18 18.28
CA LEU A 226 -2.63 22.54 17.23
C LEU A 226 -1.85 21.44 16.52
N ALA A 227 -0.55 21.60 16.30
CA ALA A 227 0.32 20.55 15.78
C ALA A 227 0.39 19.35 16.75
N ALA A 228 0.52 19.60 18.06
CA ALA A 228 0.49 18.56 19.07
C ALA A 228 -0.85 17.78 19.08
N VAL A 229 -1.99 18.49 18.94
CA VAL A 229 -3.29 17.86 18.80
C VAL A 229 -3.35 16.99 17.53
N ALA A 230 -2.90 17.50 16.39
CA ALA A 230 -2.88 16.74 15.15
C ALA A 230 -1.98 15.49 15.28
N LEU A 231 -0.78 15.63 15.86
CA LEU A 231 0.13 14.50 16.10
C LEU A 231 -0.49 13.46 17.05
N LEU A 232 -1.08 13.92 18.17
CA LEU A 232 -1.78 13.03 19.11
C LEU A 232 -2.84 12.17 18.41
N PHE A 233 -3.70 12.81 17.61
CA PHE A 233 -4.75 12.06 16.90
C PHE A 233 -4.19 11.20 15.77
N THR A 234 -3.07 11.57 15.17
CA THR A 234 -2.36 10.69 14.21
C THR A 234 -1.89 9.42 14.91
N LEU A 235 -1.26 9.55 16.07
CA LEU A 235 -0.76 8.40 16.84
C LEU A 235 -1.90 7.56 17.41
N LEU A 236 -2.95 8.17 17.95
CA LEU A 236 -4.11 7.44 18.45
C LEU A 236 -4.80 6.66 17.34
N VAL A 237 -5.22 7.31 16.26
CA VAL A 237 -6.00 6.68 15.19
C VAL A 237 -5.13 5.72 14.37
N GLY A 238 -3.85 5.99 14.20
CA GLY A 238 -2.92 5.10 13.50
C GLY A 238 -2.41 3.93 14.35
N ALA A 239 -2.72 3.89 15.66
CA ALA A 239 -2.10 2.96 16.63
C ALA A 239 -2.26 1.48 16.27
N LEU A 240 -3.42 1.08 15.71
CA LEU A 240 -3.70 -0.29 15.28
C LEU A 240 -2.70 -0.81 14.25
N GLN A 241 -2.11 0.07 13.44
CA GLN A 241 -1.08 -0.30 12.46
C GLN A 241 0.32 0.08 12.94
N ILE A 242 0.47 1.24 13.61
CA ILE A 242 1.79 1.75 14.03
C ILE A 242 2.42 0.84 15.07
N LEU A 243 1.67 0.37 16.09
CA LEU A 243 2.23 -0.44 17.17
C LEU A 243 2.71 -1.82 16.69
N PRO A 244 1.89 -2.65 16.02
CA PRO A 244 2.37 -3.93 15.52
C PRO A 244 3.41 -3.78 14.40
N GLY A 245 3.32 -2.74 13.57
CA GLY A 245 4.33 -2.45 12.56
C GLY A 245 5.68 -2.05 13.15
N TYR A 246 5.71 -1.30 14.24
CA TYR A 246 6.93 -0.98 15.00
C TYR A 246 7.52 -2.23 15.67
N GLU A 247 6.67 -3.06 16.31
CA GLU A 247 7.08 -4.33 16.93
C GLU A 247 7.72 -5.27 15.89
N TYR A 248 7.09 -5.41 14.72
CA TYR A 248 7.60 -6.21 13.61
C TYR A 248 8.89 -5.64 13.04
N GLY A 249 8.91 -4.34 12.73
CA GLY A 249 10.07 -3.68 12.15
C GLY A 249 11.35 -3.84 12.99
N ARG A 250 11.24 -3.78 14.33
CA ARG A 250 12.38 -3.99 15.23
C ARG A 250 12.95 -5.40 15.21
N ARG A 251 12.17 -6.37 14.74
CA ARG A 251 12.52 -7.81 14.71
C ARG A 251 12.72 -8.32 13.29
N ALA A 252 12.59 -7.46 12.30
CA ALA A 252 12.69 -7.83 10.90
C ALA A 252 13.93 -7.25 10.25
N ILE A 253 14.44 -7.98 9.29
CA ILE A 253 15.46 -7.57 8.34
C ILE A 253 14.74 -7.17 7.05
N ARG A 254 15.10 -6.00 6.50
CA ARG A 254 14.50 -5.46 5.29
C ARG A 254 15.38 -5.74 4.09
N TRP A 255 14.77 -6.31 3.06
CA TRP A 255 15.39 -6.40 1.75
C TRP A 255 15.08 -5.12 0.97
N VAL A 256 16.07 -4.26 0.84
CA VAL A 256 15.90 -2.91 0.23
C VAL A 256 16.73 -2.74 -1.05
N GLY A 257 17.26 -3.83 -1.63
CA GLY A 257 18.15 -3.76 -2.78
C GLY A 257 19.60 -3.37 -2.42
N ALA A 258 19.94 -3.32 -1.11
CA ALA A 258 21.31 -3.20 -0.67
C ALA A 258 22.05 -4.53 -0.85
N PRO A 259 23.40 -4.55 -0.94
CA PRO A 259 24.20 -5.79 -1.00
C PRO A 259 23.97 -6.73 0.18
N SER A 260 23.61 -6.19 1.33
CA SER A 260 23.19 -6.92 2.53
C SER A 260 21.85 -6.43 3.04
N ALA A 261 21.05 -7.33 3.59
CA ALA A 261 19.78 -6.96 4.21
C ALA A 261 20.01 -6.02 5.40
N VAL A 262 19.09 -5.07 5.63
CA VAL A 262 19.22 -3.96 6.59
C VAL A 262 18.31 -4.17 7.78
N ALA A 263 18.87 -4.19 8.99
CA ALA A 263 18.12 -4.24 10.24
C ALA A 263 17.49 -2.87 10.59
N TRP A 264 16.53 -2.87 11.53
CA TRP A 264 15.79 -1.65 11.92
C TRP A 264 16.69 -0.49 12.37
N ASN A 265 17.74 -0.78 13.12
CA ASN A 265 18.68 0.21 13.66
C ASN A 265 19.80 0.61 12.69
N GLN A 266 19.84 0.01 11.52
CA GLN A 266 20.80 0.33 10.48
C GLN A 266 20.19 1.33 9.50
N PRO A 267 20.92 2.41 9.11
CA PRO A 267 20.43 3.31 8.07
C PRO A 267 20.47 2.65 6.69
N VAL A 268 19.45 2.88 5.90
CA VAL A 268 19.47 2.51 4.48
C VAL A 268 20.42 3.45 3.75
N PRO A 269 21.43 2.95 2.99
CA PRO A 269 22.31 3.83 2.23
C PRO A 269 21.55 4.75 1.28
N TYR A 270 21.97 6.02 1.18
CA TYR A 270 21.25 7.00 0.34
C TYR A 270 21.13 6.57 -1.12
N SER A 271 22.15 5.92 -1.68
CA SER A 271 22.12 5.39 -3.05
C SER A 271 20.98 4.40 -3.28
N VAL A 272 20.71 3.53 -2.29
CA VAL A 272 19.62 2.55 -2.33
C VAL A 272 18.29 3.23 -2.07
N HIS A 273 18.23 4.16 -1.10
CA HIS A 273 17.03 4.93 -0.77
C HIS A 273 16.54 5.72 -1.99
N ALA A 274 17.44 6.33 -2.75
CA ALA A 274 17.14 7.19 -3.89
C ALA A 274 17.06 6.45 -5.24
N GLU A 275 17.08 5.11 -5.26
CA GLU A 275 17.12 4.31 -6.49
C GLU A 275 15.95 4.59 -7.44
N PHE A 276 14.73 4.67 -6.92
CA PHE A 276 13.52 4.92 -7.71
C PHE A 276 13.14 6.42 -7.73
N SER A 277 14.13 7.27 -7.98
CA SER A 277 13.90 8.69 -8.24
C SER A 277 13.25 8.90 -9.59
N LEU A 278 12.45 9.96 -9.68
CA LEU A 278 12.00 10.46 -10.97
C LEU A 278 13.19 11.13 -11.69
N HIS A 279 13.62 10.59 -12.83
CA HIS A 279 14.75 11.15 -13.55
C HIS A 279 14.42 12.51 -14.19
N ALA A 280 15.43 13.36 -14.38
CA ALA A 280 15.26 14.71 -14.94
C ALA A 280 14.56 14.70 -16.31
N TYR A 281 14.82 13.70 -17.18
CA TYR A 281 14.13 13.59 -18.47
C TYR A 281 12.62 13.34 -18.34
N SER A 282 12.17 12.77 -17.19
CA SER A 282 10.74 12.55 -16.91
C SER A 282 9.97 13.87 -16.72
N LEU A 283 10.66 15.01 -16.61
CA LEU A 283 10.03 16.34 -16.65
C LEU A 283 9.31 16.58 -17.99
N LEU A 284 9.80 16.00 -19.08
CA LEU A 284 9.09 16.00 -20.38
C LEU A 284 7.78 15.21 -20.28
N GLY A 285 7.77 14.16 -19.46
CA GLY A 285 6.60 13.32 -19.19
C GLY A 285 5.47 14.04 -18.45
N ILE A 286 5.71 15.21 -17.88
CA ILE A 286 4.66 16.04 -17.27
C ILE A 286 3.61 16.45 -18.32
N LEU A 287 4.04 16.75 -19.54
CA LEU A 287 3.18 17.19 -20.62
C LEU A 287 3.02 16.15 -21.74
N THR A 288 3.98 15.24 -21.88
CA THR A 288 4.00 14.24 -22.95
C THR A 288 3.82 12.84 -22.34
N PRO A 289 2.76 12.10 -22.70
CA PRO A 289 2.51 10.77 -22.14
C PRO A 289 3.64 9.78 -22.45
N GLY A 290 3.93 8.87 -21.51
CA GLY A 290 4.85 7.76 -21.74
C GLY A 290 6.34 8.07 -21.57
N ILE A 291 6.73 9.33 -21.36
CA ILE A 291 8.14 9.73 -21.13
C ILE A 291 8.41 9.79 -19.61
N PHE A 292 8.59 8.65 -18.99
CA PHE A 292 8.96 8.59 -17.57
C PHE A 292 9.62 7.24 -17.24
N ARG A 293 10.28 7.21 -16.10
CA ARG A 293 10.77 5.98 -15.48
C ARG A 293 10.28 5.92 -14.04
N HIS A 294 9.86 4.76 -13.64
CA HIS A 294 9.29 4.41 -12.33
C HIS A 294 7.88 4.98 -12.12
N GLU A 295 7.74 6.29 -11.90
CA GLU A 295 6.45 6.89 -11.52
C GLU A 295 5.95 7.87 -12.58
N ASN A 296 4.65 7.90 -12.80
CA ASN A 296 4.02 8.71 -13.85
C ASN A 296 3.79 10.16 -13.40
N PRO A 297 4.54 11.16 -13.92
CA PRO A 297 4.39 12.57 -13.56
C PRO A 297 3.30 13.28 -14.37
N TYR A 298 2.63 12.62 -15.30
CA TYR A 298 1.78 13.21 -16.31
C TYR A 298 0.61 14.01 -15.74
N ILE A 299 0.45 15.25 -16.19
CA ILE A 299 -0.69 16.11 -15.86
C ILE A 299 -1.48 16.57 -17.11
N GLY A 300 -0.86 16.50 -18.27
CA GLY A 300 -1.43 16.96 -19.53
C GLY A 300 -1.42 18.48 -19.72
N LEU A 301 -1.67 18.91 -20.93
CA LEU A 301 -1.67 20.32 -21.32
C LEU A 301 -2.83 21.11 -20.70
N THR A 302 -3.98 20.47 -20.53
CA THR A 302 -5.17 21.11 -19.92
C THR A 302 -4.88 21.53 -18.48
N ALA A 303 -4.40 20.63 -17.64
CA ALA A 303 -4.10 20.96 -16.25
C ALA A 303 -2.91 21.92 -16.13
N ALA A 304 -1.86 21.73 -16.93
CA ALA A 304 -0.70 22.60 -16.97
C ALA A 304 -1.06 24.04 -17.35
N SER A 305 -1.85 24.23 -18.42
CA SER A 305 -2.30 25.55 -18.87
C SER A 305 -3.14 26.27 -17.81
N LEU A 306 -4.05 25.55 -17.18
CA LEU A 306 -4.90 26.11 -16.11
C LEU A 306 -4.09 26.45 -14.86
N ALA A 307 -3.13 25.60 -14.47
CA ALA A 307 -2.23 25.87 -13.35
C ALA A 307 -1.35 27.11 -13.63
N PHE A 308 -0.81 27.22 -14.85
CA PHE A 308 -0.07 28.40 -15.27
C PHE A 308 -0.92 29.66 -15.23
N LEU A 309 -2.16 29.63 -15.75
CA LEU A 309 -3.08 30.77 -15.70
C LEU A 309 -3.45 31.15 -14.25
N ALA A 310 -3.57 30.17 -13.35
CA ALA A 310 -3.75 30.43 -11.92
C ALA A 310 -2.58 31.26 -11.35
N ILE A 311 -1.36 30.88 -11.69
CA ILE A 311 -0.13 31.57 -11.25
C ILE A 311 -0.07 32.97 -11.86
N ALA A 312 -0.23 33.09 -13.17
CA ALA A 312 -0.11 34.36 -13.90
C ALA A 312 -1.18 35.39 -13.47
N LEU A 313 -2.42 34.94 -13.24
CA LEU A 313 -3.56 35.81 -12.91
C LEU A 313 -3.84 35.93 -11.42
N GLY A 314 -3.35 35.00 -10.63
CA GLY A 314 -3.72 34.85 -9.22
C GLY A 314 -2.55 34.87 -8.21
N TRP A 315 -1.32 35.20 -8.60
CA TRP A 315 -0.14 35.12 -7.73
C TRP A 315 -0.27 35.87 -6.41
N ARG A 316 -1.01 36.98 -6.39
CA ARG A 316 -1.27 37.72 -5.15
C ARG A 316 -2.12 36.96 -4.13
N ARG A 317 -2.87 35.92 -4.56
CA ARG A 317 -3.73 35.12 -3.69
C ARG A 317 -2.87 34.12 -2.88
N PRO A 318 -3.01 34.10 -1.53
CA PRO A 318 -2.22 33.19 -0.69
C PRO A 318 -2.35 31.71 -1.07
N ALA A 319 -3.55 31.27 -1.46
CA ALA A 319 -3.79 29.88 -1.89
C ALA A 319 -2.98 29.51 -3.14
N VAL A 320 -2.89 30.42 -4.12
CA VAL A 320 -2.11 30.16 -5.35
C VAL A 320 -0.63 29.98 -5.00
N ARG A 321 -0.05 30.87 -4.18
CA ARG A 321 1.34 30.75 -3.73
C ARG A 321 1.61 29.49 -2.95
N LEU A 322 0.70 29.13 -2.05
CA LEU A 322 0.83 27.91 -1.24
C LEU A 322 0.84 26.66 -2.13
N PHE A 323 -0.16 26.50 -3.01
CA PHE A 323 -0.26 25.31 -3.85
C PHE A 323 0.80 25.27 -4.95
N SER A 324 1.32 26.43 -5.40
CA SER A 324 2.52 26.48 -6.25
C SER A 324 3.76 25.97 -5.52
N ALA A 325 3.95 26.36 -4.26
CA ALA A 325 5.05 25.87 -3.44
C ALA A 325 4.90 24.35 -3.17
N ILE A 326 3.70 23.86 -2.85
CA ILE A 326 3.42 22.43 -2.67
C ILE A 326 3.76 21.65 -3.94
N ALA A 327 3.28 22.11 -5.11
CA ALA A 327 3.57 21.46 -6.37
C ALA A 327 5.08 21.45 -6.67
N LEU A 328 5.76 22.58 -6.50
CA LEU A 328 7.20 22.67 -6.73
C LEU A 328 7.99 21.77 -5.77
N CYS A 329 7.72 21.82 -4.46
CA CYS A 329 8.41 20.98 -3.48
C CYS A 329 8.16 19.49 -3.72
N GLY A 330 6.93 19.08 -4.10
CA GLY A 330 6.60 17.71 -4.45
C GLY A 330 7.38 17.22 -5.67
N LEU A 331 7.49 18.04 -6.70
CA LEU A 331 8.27 17.75 -7.91
C LEU A 331 9.77 17.65 -7.58
N LEU A 332 10.31 18.64 -6.86
CA LEU A 332 11.70 18.62 -6.43
C LEU A 332 12.02 17.40 -5.55
N PHE A 333 11.13 17.01 -4.65
CA PHE A 333 11.31 15.80 -3.85
C PHE A 333 11.36 14.55 -4.72
N ALA A 334 10.44 14.42 -5.69
CA ALA A 334 10.34 13.26 -6.56
C ALA A 334 11.55 13.07 -7.49
N LEU A 335 12.25 14.15 -7.87
CA LEU A 335 13.51 14.09 -8.63
C LEU A 335 14.65 13.43 -7.85
N GLY A 336 14.52 13.27 -6.55
CA GLY A 336 15.37 12.42 -5.72
C GLY A 336 16.86 12.72 -5.89
N ARG A 337 17.61 11.74 -6.40
CA ARG A 337 19.07 11.82 -6.57
C ARG A 337 19.52 12.85 -7.63
N ASP A 338 18.65 13.23 -8.55
CA ASP A 338 19.02 14.14 -9.65
C ASP A 338 19.14 15.59 -9.17
N ILE A 339 18.69 15.91 -7.94
CA ILE A 339 18.80 17.21 -7.32
C ILE A 339 19.10 17.13 -5.83
N VAL A 340 19.70 18.22 -5.29
CA VAL A 340 20.17 18.28 -3.88
C VAL A 340 19.01 18.30 -2.87
N PHE A 341 17.82 18.79 -3.25
CA PHE A 341 16.69 19.04 -2.34
C PHE A 341 16.26 17.80 -1.55
N HIS A 342 16.14 16.65 -2.21
CA HIS A 342 15.79 15.40 -1.54
C HIS A 342 16.89 14.93 -0.56
N GLY A 343 18.16 15.02 -0.98
CA GLY A 343 19.30 14.66 -0.12
C GLY A 343 19.38 15.52 1.14
N MET A 344 19.11 16.82 1.03
CA MET A 344 19.01 17.71 2.20
C MET A 344 17.90 17.28 3.17
N LEU A 345 16.70 16.97 2.65
CA LEU A 345 15.59 16.48 3.48
C LEU A 345 15.90 15.12 4.11
N TYR A 346 16.55 14.22 3.39
CA TYR A 346 17.00 12.93 3.90
C TYR A 346 17.95 13.10 5.11
N GLY A 347 18.90 14.05 5.04
CA GLY A 347 19.80 14.35 6.14
C GLY A 347 19.14 15.06 7.33
N LEU A 348 18.08 15.85 7.09
CA LEU A 348 17.39 16.63 8.13
C LEU A 348 16.24 15.90 8.81
N ALA A 349 15.61 14.93 8.14
CA ALA A 349 14.44 14.23 8.62
C ALA A 349 14.71 12.72 8.73
N PRO A 350 15.16 12.21 9.90
CA PRO A 350 15.55 10.81 10.07
C PRO A 350 14.48 9.78 9.68
N ILE A 351 13.19 10.15 9.77
CA ILE A 351 12.08 9.27 9.37
C ILE A 351 12.12 8.93 7.88
N LEU A 352 12.76 9.75 7.04
CA LEU A 352 12.86 9.50 5.61
C LEU A 352 13.71 8.27 5.27
N GLU A 353 14.66 7.87 6.14
CA GLU A 353 15.42 6.64 5.94
C GLU A 353 14.54 5.36 5.96
N LYS A 354 13.35 5.44 6.57
CA LYS A 354 12.41 4.32 6.66
C LYS A 354 11.51 4.16 5.43
N VAL A 355 11.49 5.17 4.57
CA VAL A 355 10.76 5.15 3.30
C VAL A 355 11.74 5.20 2.14
N ARG A 356 11.41 4.53 1.06
CA ARG A 356 12.18 4.38 -0.17
C ARG A 356 11.40 5.01 -1.33
N GLU A 357 12.02 5.16 -2.49
CA GLU A 357 11.32 5.52 -3.73
C GLU A 357 10.80 6.98 -3.74
N PRO A 358 11.73 7.95 -3.82
CA PRO A 358 11.38 9.37 -3.85
C PRO A 358 10.40 9.76 -4.96
N GLY A 359 10.47 9.08 -6.12
CA GLY A 359 9.58 9.30 -7.26
C GLY A 359 8.10 9.26 -6.89
N ARG A 360 7.73 8.41 -5.91
CA ARG A 360 6.35 8.34 -5.41
C ARG A 360 5.87 9.62 -4.75
N GLY A 361 6.76 10.50 -4.30
CA GLY A 361 6.41 11.84 -3.80
C GLY A 361 5.72 12.74 -4.81
N ILE A 362 5.66 12.34 -6.08
CA ILE A 362 4.99 13.07 -7.15
C ILE A 362 3.49 13.30 -6.88
N PHE A 363 2.84 12.51 -6.01
CA PHE A 363 1.44 12.76 -5.63
C PHE A 363 1.25 14.13 -4.96
N ILE A 364 2.28 14.66 -4.30
CA ILE A 364 2.26 16.00 -3.68
C ILE A 364 2.25 17.07 -4.78
N PHE A 365 2.97 16.85 -5.89
CA PHE A 365 2.87 17.68 -7.06
C PHE A 365 1.44 17.67 -7.63
N HIS A 366 0.84 16.50 -7.80
CA HIS A 366 -0.50 16.36 -8.37
C HIS A 366 -1.60 17.04 -7.54
N ILE A 367 -1.57 16.95 -6.20
CA ILE A 367 -2.55 17.67 -5.37
C ILE A 367 -2.35 19.20 -5.45
N GLY A 368 -1.10 19.66 -5.57
CA GLY A 368 -0.78 21.07 -5.83
C GLY A 368 -1.37 21.57 -7.15
N ILE A 369 -1.16 20.81 -8.23
CA ILE A 369 -1.70 21.11 -9.57
C ILE A 369 -3.24 21.06 -9.57
N ALA A 370 -3.87 20.08 -8.90
CA ALA A 370 -5.33 20.01 -8.80
C ALA A 370 -5.95 21.30 -8.23
N ALA A 371 -5.37 21.80 -7.13
CA ALA A 371 -5.83 23.05 -6.52
C ALA A 371 -5.55 24.29 -7.39
N LEU A 372 -4.37 24.35 -8.04
CA LEU A 372 -4.03 25.41 -8.99
C LEU A 372 -4.95 25.41 -10.20
N MET A 373 -5.21 24.24 -10.78
CA MET A 373 -6.15 24.08 -11.91
C MET A 373 -7.53 24.64 -11.56
N ALA A 374 -8.08 24.33 -10.38
CA ALA A 374 -9.34 24.89 -9.91
C ALA A 374 -9.27 26.42 -9.79
N CYS A 375 -8.16 26.98 -9.33
CA CYS A 375 -7.94 28.43 -9.29
C CYS A 375 -7.87 29.03 -10.69
N GLY A 376 -7.26 28.35 -11.64
CA GLY A 376 -7.11 28.76 -13.04
C GLY A 376 -8.46 28.89 -13.74
N ILE A 377 -9.30 27.86 -13.64
CA ILE A 377 -10.68 27.87 -14.19
C ILE A 377 -11.47 29.07 -13.68
N ASP A 378 -11.45 29.29 -12.37
CA ASP A 378 -12.16 30.42 -11.76
C ASP A 378 -11.56 31.80 -12.12
N SER A 379 -10.34 31.81 -12.65
CA SER A 379 -9.63 33.03 -13.08
C SER A 379 -9.80 33.34 -14.56
N LEU A 380 -10.43 32.44 -15.34
CA LEU A 380 -10.69 32.67 -16.75
C LEU A 380 -11.60 33.90 -16.92
N ARG A 381 -11.14 34.86 -17.72
CA ARG A 381 -11.84 36.13 -18.01
C ARG A 381 -11.74 36.45 -19.50
N ARG A 382 -12.78 37.11 -20.02
CA ARG A 382 -12.75 37.77 -21.31
C ARG A 382 -11.66 38.84 -21.34
N ASP A 383 -11.10 39.11 -22.47
CA ASP A 383 -10.09 40.15 -22.72
C ASP A 383 -8.79 40.02 -21.91
N SER A 384 -8.56 38.86 -21.29
CA SER A 384 -7.33 38.63 -20.55
C SER A 384 -6.14 38.40 -21.47
N ILE A 385 -5.13 39.26 -21.39
CA ILE A 385 -3.90 39.12 -22.17
C ILE A 385 -3.20 37.77 -21.94
N TRP A 386 -3.28 37.22 -20.73
CA TRP A 386 -2.67 35.92 -20.43
C TRP A 386 -3.43 34.76 -21.06
N VAL A 387 -4.78 34.83 -21.16
CA VAL A 387 -5.59 33.84 -21.89
C VAL A 387 -5.26 33.89 -23.37
N LYS A 388 -5.13 35.12 -23.96
CA LYS A 388 -4.71 35.30 -25.35
C LYS A 388 -3.31 34.76 -25.64
N ARG A 389 -2.35 35.05 -24.74
CA ARG A 389 -0.97 34.53 -24.87
C ARG A 389 -0.94 33.00 -24.78
N MET A 390 -1.70 32.42 -23.87
CA MET A 390 -1.82 30.97 -23.73
C MET A 390 -2.40 30.34 -25.01
N ALA A 391 -3.48 30.90 -25.56
CA ALA A 391 -4.06 30.43 -26.81
C ALA A 391 -3.02 30.40 -27.94
N ARG A 392 -2.24 31.49 -28.09
CA ARG A 392 -1.18 31.57 -29.10
C ARG A 392 -0.05 30.57 -28.89
N ALA A 393 0.39 30.41 -27.63
CA ALA A 393 1.45 29.47 -27.29
C ALA A 393 1.04 28.00 -27.55
N LEU A 394 -0.20 27.65 -27.18
CA LEU A 394 -0.75 26.31 -27.47
C LEU A 394 -0.96 26.07 -28.95
N PHE A 395 -1.40 27.11 -29.73
CA PHE A 395 -1.52 27.01 -31.17
C PHE A 395 -0.14 26.75 -31.80
N ALA A 396 0.87 27.54 -31.43
CA ALA A 396 2.23 27.36 -31.94
C ALA A 396 2.80 25.97 -31.56
N LEU A 397 2.63 25.55 -30.29
CA LEU A 397 3.07 24.24 -29.81
C LEU A 397 2.38 23.10 -30.57
N GLY A 398 1.06 23.15 -30.69
CA GLY A 398 0.27 22.10 -31.38
C GLY A 398 0.62 22.02 -32.87
N SER A 399 0.72 23.18 -33.55
CA SER A 399 1.13 23.23 -34.95
C SER A 399 2.54 22.68 -35.13
N ALA A 400 3.50 23.12 -34.32
CA ALA A 400 4.88 22.64 -34.39
C ALA A 400 4.97 21.13 -34.18
N THR A 401 4.25 20.59 -33.16
CA THR A 401 4.21 19.14 -32.86
C THR A 401 3.65 18.38 -34.08
N LEU A 402 2.51 18.78 -34.63
CA LEU A 402 1.91 18.07 -35.77
C LEU A 402 2.75 18.18 -37.04
N ILE A 403 3.34 19.35 -37.32
CA ILE A 403 4.26 19.54 -38.45
C ILE A 403 5.49 18.64 -38.29
N PHE A 404 6.08 18.60 -37.09
CA PHE A 404 7.21 17.72 -36.80
C PHE A 404 6.85 16.24 -36.98
N CYS A 405 5.70 15.78 -36.45
CA CYS A 405 5.22 14.41 -36.65
C CYS A 405 5.02 14.08 -38.13
N THR A 406 4.35 14.98 -38.90
CA THR A 406 4.11 14.79 -40.32
C THR A 406 5.41 14.76 -41.10
N PHE A 407 6.33 15.71 -40.85
CA PHE A 407 7.63 15.76 -41.50
C PHE A 407 8.44 14.48 -41.25
N SER A 408 8.47 14.00 -39.99
CA SER A 408 9.21 12.80 -39.62
C SER A 408 8.65 11.55 -40.31
N VAL A 409 7.33 11.43 -40.46
CA VAL A 409 6.71 10.32 -41.20
C VAL A 409 7.08 10.39 -42.69
N LEU A 410 7.05 11.59 -43.27
CA LEU A 410 7.37 11.77 -44.70
C LEU A 410 8.86 11.59 -45.01
N ALA A 411 9.75 12.03 -44.11
CA ALA A 411 11.19 11.93 -44.30
C ALA A 411 11.72 10.50 -44.13
N ASN A 412 11.13 9.71 -43.20
CA ASN A 412 11.57 8.36 -42.87
C ASN A 412 10.60 7.31 -43.43
N LYS A 413 10.57 7.09 -44.71
CA LYS A 413 9.61 6.31 -45.50
C LYS A 413 9.25 4.88 -45.01
N SER A 414 9.84 4.33 -43.93
CA SER A 414 9.59 2.92 -43.58
C SER A 414 9.78 2.49 -42.09
N GLN A 415 10.22 3.36 -41.18
CA GLN A 415 10.60 2.88 -39.84
C GLN A 415 10.20 3.76 -38.64
N VAL A 416 9.49 4.86 -38.81
CA VAL A 416 9.06 5.69 -37.65
C VAL A 416 7.62 5.37 -37.29
N THR A 417 7.46 4.52 -36.29
CA THR A 417 6.22 4.44 -35.54
C THR A 417 6.21 5.63 -34.57
N PHE A 418 5.45 6.70 -34.89
CA PHE A 418 5.16 7.71 -33.90
C PHE A 418 4.26 7.10 -32.82
N ASP A 419 4.59 7.38 -31.56
CA ASP A 419 3.65 7.16 -30.48
C ASP A 419 2.44 8.07 -30.73
N ASP A 420 1.27 7.47 -31.00
CA ASP A 420 0.00 8.18 -31.25
C ASP A 420 -0.31 9.21 -30.14
N ARG A 421 0.28 9.04 -28.97
CA ARG A 421 0.17 9.92 -27.82
C ARG A 421 0.73 11.32 -28.06
N ILE A 422 1.81 11.43 -28.83
CA ILE A 422 2.41 12.74 -29.19
C ILE A 422 1.51 13.48 -30.18
N VAL A 423 0.97 12.77 -31.18
CA VAL A 423 0.02 13.33 -32.13
C VAL A 423 -1.24 13.83 -31.41
N LEU A 424 -1.77 13.02 -30.50
CA LEU A 424 -2.94 13.40 -29.70
C LEU A 424 -2.64 14.65 -28.83
N ALA A 425 -1.46 14.75 -28.23
CA ALA A 425 -1.06 15.94 -27.47
C ALA A 425 -1.02 17.20 -28.34
N GLY A 426 -0.53 17.10 -29.60
CA GLY A 426 -0.56 18.18 -30.57
C GLY A 426 -1.99 18.61 -30.92
N LEU A 427 -2.89 17.66 -31.18
CA LEU A 427 -4.31 17.94 -31.44
C LEU A 427 -5.00 18.58 -30.21
N VAL A 428 -4.77 18.08 -29.00
CA VAL A 428 -5.32 18.68 -27.80
C VAL A 428 -4.79 20.09 -27.58
N ALA A 429 -3.52 20.37 -27.89
CA ALA A 429 -2.98 21.74 -27.85
C ALA A 429 -3.74 22.69 -28.77
N LEU A 430 -4.07 22.28 -30.01
CA LEU A 430 -4.86 23.10 -30.95
C LEU A 430 -6.30 23.30 -30.47
N LEU A 431 -6.94 22.27 -29.94
CA LEU A 431 -8.30 22.35 -29.38
C LEU A 431 -8.34 23.29 -28.17
N LEU A 432 -7.36 23.20 -27.27
CA LEU A 432 -7.20 24.11 -26.13
C LEU A 432 -6.94 25.54 -26.59
N ALA A 433 -6.13 25.74 -27.65
CA ALA A 433 -5.89 27.06 -28.25
C ALA A 433 -7.20 27.68 -28.74
N GLY A 434 -8.01 26.93 -29.49
CA GLY A 434 -9.33 27.35 -29.96
C GLY A 434 -10.29 27.67 -28.81
N LEU A 435 -10.29 26.82 -27.76
CA LEU A 435 -11.12 27.04 -26.58
C LEU A 435 -10.74 28.32 -25.84
N PHE A 436 -9.44 28.55 -25.57
CA PHE A 436 -8.99 29.81 -24.93
C PHE A 436 -9.20 31.04 -25.80
N TYR A 437 -9.10 30.89 -27.11
CA TYR A 437 -9.46 31.96 -28.06
C TYR A 437 -10.96 32.30 -27.97
N GLY A 438 -11.83 31.30 -27.96
CA GLY A 438 -13.28 31.47 -27.77
C GLY A 438 -13.64 32.11 -26.43
N VAL A 439 -12.95 31.71 -25.32
CA VAL A 439 -13.10 32.32 -23.99
C VAL A 439 -12.65 33.79 -24.04
N PHE A 440 -11.51 34.11 -24.70
CA PHE A 440 -10.99 35.47 -24.81
C PHE A 440 -12.00 36.39 -25.53
N HIS A 441 -12.56 35.93 -26.66
CA HIS A 441 -13.54 36.71 -27.43
C HIS A 441 -14.99 36.64 -26.87
N GLY A 442 -15.19 35.89 -25.77
CA GLY A 442 -16.48 35.76 -25.09
C GLY A 442 -17.51 34.95 -25.86
N GLN A 443 -17.08 34.12 -26.79
CA GLN A 443 -17.93 33.21 -27.57
C GLN A 443 -18.43 32.00 -26.73
N LEU A 444 -17.72 31.67 -25.65
CA LEU A 444 -18.04 30.55 -24.75
C LEU A 444 -18.50 31.07 -23.39
N SER A 445 -19.61 30.56 -22.93
CA SER A 445 -20.03 30.71 -21.52
C SER A 445 -19.08 29.97 -20.60
N ARG A 446 -19.03 30.35 -19.32
CA ARG A 446 -18.18 29.65 -18.33
C ARG A 446 -18.54 28.16 -18.18
N GLY A 447 -19.81 27.80 -18.32
CA GLY A 447 -20.27 26.41 -18.25
C GLY A 447 -19.78 25.59 -19.44
N GLN A 448 -19.92 26.14 -20.67
CA GLN A 448 -19.41 25.50 -21.89
C GLN A 448 -17.89 25.33 -21.86
N ALA A 449 -17.15 26.37 -21.46
CA ALA A 449 -15.70 26.29 -21.34
C ALA A 449 -15.30 25.20 -20.33
N ALA A 450 -15.96 25.12 -19.16
CA ALA A 450 -15.69 24.08 -18.17
C ALA A 450 -16.02 22.67 -18.66
N ALA A 451 -17.11 22.49 -19.42
CA ALA A 451 -17.47 21.20 -20.02
C ALA A 451 -16.46 20.76 -21.07
N CYS A 452 -16.05 21.66 -21.96
CA CYS A 452 -15.00 21.37 -22.96
C CYS A 452 -13.65 21.06 -22.31
N LEU A 453 -13.26 21.82 -21.26
CA LEU A 453 -12.04 21.55 -20.50
C LEU A 453 -12.08 20.19 -19.82
N LEU A 454 -13.24 19.78 -19.27
CA LEU A 454 -13.41 18.45 -18.69
C LEU A 454 -13.26 17.37 -19.76
N GLY A 455 -13.87 17.51 -20.92
CA GLY A 455 -13.75 16.58 -22.05
C GLY A 455 -12.30 16.41 -22.48
N LEU A 456 -11.59 17.53 -22.71
CA LEU A 456 -10.17 17.50 -23.10
C LEU A 456 -9.29 16.88 -22.01
N LEU A 457 -9.53 17.25 -20.75
CA LEU A 457 -8.82 16.63 -19.61
C LEU A 457 -9.00 15.11 -19.58
N LEU A 458 -10.21 14.62 -19.74
CA LEU A 458 -10.48 13.17 -19.71
C LEU A 458 -9.83 12.44 -20.90
N ILE A 459 -9.80 13.05 -22.09
CA ILE A 459 -9.08 12.51 -23.26
C ILE A 459 -7.59 12.42 -22.97
N GLU A 460 -6.98 13.49 -22.44
CA GLU A 460 -5.56 13.49 -22.10
C GLU A 460 -5.22 12.45 -21.03
N LEU A 461 -6.00 12.41 -19.94
CA LEU A 461 -5.75 11.48 -18.85
C LEU A 461 -5.98 10.02 -19.30
N GLY A 462 -6.99 9.76 -20.11
CA GLY A 462 -7.23 8.43 -20.68
C GLY A 462 -6.06 7.94 -21.55
N ASN A 463 -5.37 8.87 -22.20
CA ASN A 463 -4.19 8.56 -23.02
C ASN A 463 -2.89 8.42 -22.20
N GLY A 464 -2.73 9.18 -21.10
CA GLY A 464 -1.45 9.31 -20.40
C GLY A 464 -1.39 8.70 -19.00
N SER A 465 -2.53 8.37 -18.38
CA SER A 465 -2.57 7.94 -16.96
C SER A 465 -3.43 6.71 -16.69
N MET A 466 -3.99 6.06 -17.72
CA MET A 466 -4.75 4.83 -17.50
C MET A 466 -3.80 3.68 -17.14
N PRO A 467 -4.14 2.83 -16.13
CA PRO A 467 -3.35 1.65 -15.83
C PRO A 467 -3.28 0.70 -17.02
N ALA A 468 -2.23 -0.11 -17.07
CA ALA A 468 -2.18 -1.21 -18.01
C ALA A 468 -3.27 -2.24 -17.67
N PHE A 469 -4.21 -2.45 -18.56
CA PHE A 469 -5.20 -3.51 -18.45
C PHE A 469 -4.81 -4.67 -19.37
N SER A 470 -4.70 -5.87 -18.77
CA SER A 470 -4.52 -7.11 -19.52
C SER A 470 -5.89 -7.73 -19.85
N GLU A 471 -6.03 -8.37 -20.99
CA GLU A 471 -7.18 -9.23 -21.27
C GLU A 471 -7.12 -10.46 -20.36
N LYS A 472 -8.21 -10.80 -19.69
CA LYS A 472 -8.26 -11.95 -18.75
C LYS A 472 -7.81 -13.27 -19.36
N GLN A 473 -8.05 -13.45 -20.67
CA GLN A 473 -7.61 -14.64 -21.39
C GLN A 473 -6.09 -14.71 -21.55
N HIS A 474 -5.42 -13.55 -21.67
CA HIS A 474 -4.00 -13.40 -21.88
C HIS A 474 -3.26 -12.87 -20.62
N ALA A 475 -3.93 -12.85 -19.47
CA ALA A 475 -3.37 -12.40 -18.22
C ALA A 475 -2.34 -13.43 -17.68
N GLY A 476 -1.09 -13.28 -18.09
CA GLY A 476 -0.03 -14.28 -17.87
C GLY A 476 0.20 -14.58 -16.40
N ASN A 477 0.27 -13.55 -15.54
CA ASN A 477 0.50 -13.72 -14.10
C ASN A 477 -0.71 -14.38 -13.41
N LEU A 478 -1.93 -13.91 -13.67
CA LEU A 478 -3.14 -14.52 -13.09
C LEU A 478 -3.35 -15.96 -13.56
N ASN A 479 -3.01 -16.27 -14.79
CA ASN A 479 -3.11 -17.62 -15.34
C ASN A 479 -2.05 -18.53 -14.71
N LYS A 480 -0.82 -18.04 -14.53
CA LYS A 480 0.25 -18.76 -13.82
C LYS A 480 -0.14 -19.07 -12.37
N LEU A 481 -0.82 -18.15 -11.67
CA LEU A 481 -1.36 -18.41 -10.32
C LEU A 481 -2.38 -19.56 -10.30
N LYS A 482 -3.15 -19.74 -11.37
CA LYS A 482 -4.17 -20.80 -11.50
C LYS A 482 -3.58 -22.12 -11.97
N GLU A 483 -2.46 -22.11 -12.68
CA GLU A 483 -1.81 -23.28 -13.29
C GLU A 483 -1.46 -24.36 -12.26
N GLY A 484 -1.06 -23.96 -11.05
CA GLY A 484 -0.74 -24.88 -9.95
C GLY A 484 -1.96 -25.44 -9.18
N GLY A 485 -3.18 -25.23 -9.67
CA GLY A 485 -4.40 -25.62 -8.94
C GLY A 485 -4.61 -27.15 -8.82
N ASP A 486 -4.09 -27.96 -9.73
CA ASP A 486 -4.12 -29.42 -9.65
C ASP A 486 -3.08 -29.94 -8.66
N VAL A 487 -1.87 -29.34 -8.64
CA VAL A 487 -0.85 -29.59 -7.64
C VAL A 487 -1.37 -29.27 -6.23
N ALA A 488 -2.03 -28.12 -6.07
CA ALA A 488 -2.61 -27.74 -4.79
C ALA A 488 -3.70 -28.73 -4.34
N ARG A 489 -4.58 -29.17 -5.21
CA ARG A 489 -5.60 -30.20 -4.89
C ARG A 489 -4.96 -31.54 -4.49
N PHE A 490 -3.90 -31.95 -5.20
CA PHE A 490 -3.16 -33.16 -4.82
C PHE A 490 -2.59 -33.04 -3.41
N LEU A 491 -1.94 -31.92 -3.11
CA LEU A 491 -1.33 -31.65 -1.79
C LEU A 491 -2.39 -31.55 -0.68
N GLN A 492 -3.51 -30.87 -0.92
CA GLN A 492 -4.62 -30.75 0.03
C GLN A 492 -5.29 -32.07 0.35
N ALA A 493 -5.22 -33.08 -0.54
CA ALA A 493 -5.70 -34.42 -0.30
C ALA A 493 -4.75 -35.27 0.56
N GLN A 494 -3.52 -34.83 0.82
CA GLN A 494 -2.58 -35.54 1.68
C GLN A 494 -2.93 -35.32 3.16
N ALA A 495 -2.52 -36.28 4.01
CA ALA A 495 -2.78 -36.20 5.45
C ALA A 495 -1.92 -35.09 6.10
N PRO A 496 -2.53 -34.02 6.66
CA PRO A 496 -1.82 -33.00 7.40
C PRO A 496 -1.39 -33.48 8.81
N PRO A 497 -0.47 -32.78 9.49
CA PRO A 497 0.18 -31.53 9.10
C PRO A 497 1.54 -31.76 8.42
N PHE A 498 1.78 -31.07 7.31
CA PHE A 498 3.07 -31.03 6.63
C PHE A 498 3.37 -29.61 6.13
N ARG A 499 4.59 -29.39 5.63
CA ARG A 499 4.97 -28.17 4.95
C ARG A 499 5.50 -28.49 3.57
N ILE A 500 5.28 -27.55 2.63
CA ILE A 500 5.82 -27.62 1.28
C ILE A 500 6.97 -26.62 1.09
N GLU A 501 7.70 -26.76 0.01
CA GLU A 501 8.59 -25.78 -0.56
C GLU A 501 8.29 -25.68 -2.05
N VAL A 502 8.06 -24.48 -2.55
CA VAL A 502 7.87 -24.24 -3.98
C VAL A 502 9.10 -23.58 -4.58
N ASP A 503 9.43 -23.92 -5.83
CA ASP A 503 10.44 -23.23 -6.59
C ASP A 503 9.84 -21.95 -7.17
N ASP A 504 10.26 -20.79 -6.67
CA ASP A 504 9.72 -19.47 -7.04
C ASP A 504 10.12 -19.04 -8.46
N GLU A 505 11.04 -19.70 -9.12
CA GLU A 505 11.27 -19.56 -10.56
C GLU A 505 10.15 -20.18 -11.40
N ASP A 506 9.56 -21.27 -10.91
CA ASP A 506 8.53 -22.04 -11.59
C ASP A 506 7.11 -21.62 -11.18
N ILE A 507 6.91 -21.22 -9.93
CA ILE A 507 5.60 -21.04 -9.29
C ILE A 507 5.54 -19.64 -8.65
N PRO A 508 4.36 -18.98 -8.61
CA PRO A 508 4.18 -17.73 -7.86
C PRO A 508 4.61 -17.84 -6.40
N TYR A 509 5.40 -16.91 -5.92
CA TYR A 509 6.11 -16.97 -4.62
C TYR A 509 5.20 -17.00 -3.37
N ASN A 510 3.93 -16.61 -3.42
CA ASN A 510 2.98 -16.77 -2.32
C ASN A 510 1.90 -17.82 -2.68
N PHE A 511 2.33 -18.93 -3.24
CA PHE A 511 1.51 -20.09 -3.57
C PHE A 511 0.83 -20.68 -2.32
N GLY A 512 1.56 -20.73 -1.20
CA GLY A 512 1.02 -21.18 0.08
C GLY A 512 -0.18 -20.36 0.53
N ASP A 513 -0.08 -19.03 0.49
CA ASP A 513 -1.17 -18.10 0.86
C ASP A 513 -2.38 -18.26 -0.04
N TRP A 514 -2.16 -18.41 -1.35
CA TRP A 514 -3.25 -18.57 -2.31
C TRP A 514 -3.99 -19.87 -2.14
N HIS A 515 -3.32 -20.95 -1.80
CA HIS A 515 -3.90 -22.28 -1.73
C HIS A 515 -4.16 -22.80 -0.31
N GLY A 516 -3.80 -22.07 0.73
CA GLY A 516 -3.96 -22.49 2.12
C GLY A 516 -3.01 -23.65 2.49
N LEU A 517 -1.79 -23.64 1.98
CA LEU A 517 -0.76 -24.66 2.22
C LEU A 517 0.41 -24.02 2.97
N ASP A 518 0.85 -24.65 4.06
CA ASP A 518 2.04 -24.18 4.77
C ASP A 518 3.27 -24.31 3.87
N ASP A 519 3.90 -23.17 3.55
CA ASP A 519 5.10 -23.11 2.71
C ASP A 519 6.31 -22.68 3.55
N MET A 520 7.48 -23.21 3.22
CA MET A 520 8.74 -22.75 3.79
C MET A 520 9.25 -21.49 3.07
N GLY A 521 8.88 -21.31 1.82
CA GLY A 521 9.15 -20.14 0.99
C GLY A 521 8.14 -19.02 1.19
N GLY A 522 8.12 -18.08 0.26
CA GLY A 522 7.25 -16.91 0.21
C GLY A 522 8.03 -15.62 -0.04
N TYR A 523 7.30 -14.52 -0.27
CA TYR A 523 7.91 -13.21 -0.51
C TYR A 523 7.18 -12.11 0.23
N THR A 524 7.95 -11.36 1.02
CA THR A 524 7.58 -10.05 1.56
C THR A 524 8.82 -9.14 1.61
N PRO A 525 8.65 -7.81 1.63
CA PRO A 525 9.77 -6.87 1.66
C PRO A 525 10.63 -6.91 2.92
N SER A 526 10.17 -7.58 3.97
CA SER A 526 10.89 -7.72 5.24
C SER A 526 10.61 -9.09 5.86
N VAL A 527 11.66 -9.70 6.38
CA VAL A 527 11.65 -11.05 6.96
C VAL A 527 12.00 -10.97 8.44
N PRO A 528 11.33 -11.68 9.35
CA PRO A 528 11.75 -11.77 10.74
C PRO A 528 13.20 -12.26 10.87
N ASP A 529 13.99 -11.62 11.75
CA ASP A 529 15.44 -11.87 11.91
C ASP A 529 15.75 -13.34 12.26
N ASN A 530 14.91 -13.94 13.08
CA ASN A 530 15.05 -15.34 13.47
C ASN A 530 14.87 -16.29 12.26
N ILE A 531 13.94 -16.01 11.35
CA ILE A 531 13.76 -16.75 10.10
C ILE A 531 14.98 -16.53 9.17
N TRP A 532 15.44 -15.29 9.07
CA TRP A 532 16.62 -14.96 8.26
C TRP A 532 17.84 -15.77 8.70
N ARG A 533 18.11 -15.83 10.03
CA ARG A 533 19.21 -16.62 10.58
C ARG A 533 19.03 -18.13 10.36
N MET A 534 17.79 -18.61 10.47
CA MET A 534 17.44 -19.99 10.17
C MET A 534 17.74 -20.37 8.71
N GLY A 535 17.62 -19.41 7.80
CA GLY A 535 17.95 -19.56 6.38
C GLY A 535 19.41 -19.99 6.11
N ALA A 536 20.32 -19.72 7.02
CA ALA A 536 21.72 -20.11 6.92
C ALA A 536 22.00 -21.58 7.36
N LEU A 537 21.04 -22.27 7.99
CA LEU A 537 21.20 -23.65 8.40
C LEU A 537 21.04 -24.62 7.22
N ALA A 538 21.98 -25.57 7.09
CA ALA A 538 21.93 -26.59 6.03
C ALA A 538 20.68 -27.48 6.15
N ASP A 539 20.28 -27.83 7.38
CA ASP A 539 19.18 -28.74 7.68
C ASP A 539 17.82 -28.07 7.81
N ARG A 540 17.70 -26.79 7.40
CA ARG A 540 16.47 -26.01 7.54
C ARG A 540 15.24 -26.69 6.96
N ARG A 541 15.36 -27.38 5.80
CA ARG A 541 14.25 -28.10 5.14
C ARG A 541 13.73 -29.23 6.03
N GLN A 542 14.64 -30.00 6.63
CA GLN A 542 14.28 -31.09 7.53
C GLN A 542 13.59 -30.56 8.79
N LEU A 543 14.19 -29.56 9.45
CA LEU A 543 13.69 -28.91 10.66
C LEU A 543 12.30 -28.27 10.45
N TYR A 544 12.08 -27.60 9.34
CA TYR A 544 10.77 -27.04 9.03
C TYR A 544 9.73 -28.10 8.63
N GLY A 545 10.13 -29.37 8.48
CA GLY A 545 9.23 -30.46 8.11
C GLY A 545 8.70 -30.32 6.68
N VAL A 546 9.59 -29.94 5.75
CA VAL A 546 9.25 -29.82 4.31
C VAL A 546 9.11 -31.23 3.73
N LEU A 547 7.87 -31.73 3.70
CA LEU A 547 7.57 -33.08 3.22
C LEU A 547 7.48 -33.13 1.70
N TYR A 548 7.08 -32.03 1.03
CA TYR A 548 6.92 -31.97 -0.42
C TYR A 548 7.64 -30.77 -1.01
N THR A 549 8.35 -30.99 -2.12
CA THR A 549 8.94 -29.96 -2.97
C THR A 549 8.21 -29.91 -4.29
N VAL A 550 7.83 -28.71 -4.74
CA VAL A 550 7.13 -28.47 -6.02
C VAL A 550 8.03 -27.68 -6.96
N THR A 551 8.36 -28.26 -8.11
CA THR A 551 9.28 -27.66 -9.11
C THR A 551 9.08 -28.32 -10.49
N ARG A 552 9.61 -27.72 -11.54
CA ARG A 552 9.76 -28.33 -12.88
C ARG A 552 11.10 -29.07 -13.03
N LYS A 553 12.05 -28.80 -12.15
CA LYS A 553 13.41 -29.36 -12.19
C LYS A 553 13.43 -30.87 -11.88
N PRO A 554 14.45 -31.61 -12.28
CA PRO A 554 14.60 -33.00 -11.90
C PRO A 554 14.83 -33.14 -10.39
N PRO A 555 14.51 -34.31 -9.80
CA PRO A 555 14.70 -34.55 -8.38
C PRO A 555 16.17 -34.51 -7.97
N SER A 556 16.45 -34.16 -6.73
CA SER A 556 17.70 -34.56 -6.08
C SER A 556 17.71 -36.06 -5.80
N SER A 557 18.89 -36.66 -5.59
CA SER A 557 19.04 -38.12 -5.43
C SER A 557 18.27 -38.77 -4.26
N ALA A 558 17.69 -37.98 -3.37
CA ALA A 558 16.95 -38.43 -2.19
C ALA A 558 15.44 -38.15 -2.23
N GLN A 559 14.89 -37.78 -3.40
CA GLN A 559 13.49 -37.37 -3.53
C GLN A 559 12.69 -38.31 -4.43
N ASP A 560 11.48 -38.66 -4.00
CA ASP A 560 10.56 -39.53 -4.75
C ASP A 560 9.51 -38.69 -5.48
N LEU A 561 9.33 -38.91 -6.79
CA LEU A 561 8.22 -38.31 -7.54
C LEU A 561 6.90 -38.93 -7.13
N VAL A 562 5.98 -38.12 -6.60
CA VAL A 562 4.66 -38.58 -6.13
C VAL A 562 3.49 -38.03 -6.95
N PHE A 563 3.72 -36.95 -7.71
CA PHE A 563 2.71 -36.38 -8.60
C PHE A 563 3.37 -35.58 -9.73
N GLN A 564 2.76 -35.63 -10.91
CA GLN A 564 3.14 -34.82 -12.07
C GLN A 564 1.90 -34.18 -12.69
N SER A 565 1.93 -32.85 -12.78
CA SER A 565 0.90 -32.05 -13.43
C SER A 565 1.04 -32.07 -14.95
N PRO A 566 -0.07 -31.98 -15.73
CA PRO A 566 -0.03 -31.70 -17.16
C PRO A 566 0.72 -30.42 -17.53
N SER A 567 0.79 -29.45 -16.62
CA SER A 567 1.58 -28.22 -16.78
C SER A 567 3.10 -28.42 -16.73
N GLY A 568 3.54 -29.65 -16.41
CA GLY A 568 4.95 -29.99 -16.22
C GLY A 568 5.48 -29.77 -14.80
N LEU A 569 4.66 -29.24 -13.87
CA LEU A 569 4.99 -29.17 -12.45
C LEU A 569 5.02 -30.57 -11.85
N LYS A 570 5.99 -30.81 -10.97
CA LYS A 570 6.21 -32.09 -10.30
C LYS A 570 6.21 -31.90 -8.80
N VAL A 571 5.68 -32.86 -8.08
CA VAL A 571 5.72 -32.93 -6.61
C VAL A 571 6.62 -34.06 -6.19
N TYR A 572 7.64 -33.72 -5.46
CA TYR A 572 8.59 -34.69 -4.90
C TYR A 572 8.40 -34.80 -3.38
N ARG A 573 8.44 -36.03 -2.86
CA ARG A 573 8.44 -36.29 -1.43
C ARG A 573 9.84 -36.28 -0.87
N ASN A 574 10.02 -35.66 0.30
CA ASN A 574 11.29 -35.57 1.03
C ASN A 574 11.25 -36.53 2.25
N PRO A 575 11.84 -37.72 2.21
CA PRO A 575 11.71 -38.71 3.26
C PRO A 575 12.38 -38.30 4.59
N GLY A 576 13.36 -37.37 4.52
CA GLY A 576 14.05 -36.84 5.71
C GLY A 576 13.35 -35.72 6.46
N ALA A 577 12.13 -35.32 6.06
CA ALA A 577 11.38 -34.25 6.70
C ALA A 577 11.01 -34.61 8.14
N PHE A 578 11.26 -33.70 9.10
CA PHE A 578 10.78 -33.85 10.48
C PHE A 578 9.27 -33.68 10.55
N PRO A 579 8.60 -34.32 11.57
CA PRO A 579 7.19 -34.01 11.80
C PRO A 579 7.03 -32.53 12.23
N ARG A 580 5.81 -32.01 12.11
CA ARG A 580 5.50 -30.61 12.47
C ARG A 580 5.59 -30.36 13.99
N ALA A 581 5.58 -31.39 14.80
CA ALA A 581 5.90 -31.35 16.22
C ALA A 581 6.67 -32.62 16.63
N TRP A 582 7.67 -32.48 17.49
CA TRP A 582 8.44 -33.58 18.04
C TRP A 582 8.97 -33.23 19.43
N THR A 583 9.49 -34.22 20.12
CA THR A 583 10.07 -34.06 21.46
C THR A 583 11.59 -34.14 21.41
N VAL A 584 12.24 -33.33 22.24
CA VAL A 584 13.68 -33.41 22.49
C VAL A 584 13.93 -33.50 23.98
N HIS A 585 14.94 -34.30 24.37
CA HIS A 585 15.34 -34.53 25.74
C HIS A 585 16.75 -33.99 26.06
N GLN A 586 17.37 -33.36 25.08
CA GLN A 586 18.66 -32.69 25.23
C GLN A 586 18.62 -31.30 24.63
N VAL A 587 19.28 -30.37 25.32
CA VAL A 587 19.39 -28.98 24.87
C VAL A 587 20.82 -28.48 25.01
N VAL A 588 21.26 -27.69 24.05
CA VAL A 588 22.59 -27.06 24.03
C VAL A 588 22.46 -25.56 23.72
N SER A 589 23.47 -24.78 24.10
CA SER A 589 23.43 -23.32 23.84
C SER A 589 23.79 -22.94 22.41
N HIS A 590 24.54 -23.76 21.71
CA HIS A 590 25.01 -23.46 20.36
C HIS A 590 24.95 -24.70 19.45
N PRO A 591 24.63 -24.54 18.17
CA PRO A 591 24.75 -25.62 17.20
C PRO A 591 26.24 -25.87 16.96
N GLY A 592 26.81 -26.94 17.52
CA GLY A 592 28.21 -27.32 17.33
C GLY A 592 28.34 -28.80 16.99
N GLY A 593 29.27 -29.14 16.06
CA GLY A 593 29.54 -30.53 15.70
C GLY A 593 28.39 -31.26 14.97
N ASN A 594 28.49 -32.59 14.96
CA ASN A 594 27.48 -33.48 14.35
C ASN A 594 26.31 -33.73 15.35
N LEU A 595 25.44 -32.71 15.56
CA LEU A 595 24.29 -32.84 16.48
C LEU A 595 23.16 -33.62 15.79
N ASP A 596 22.62 -34.63 16.49
CA ASP A 596 21.33 -35.19 16.11
C ASP A 596 20.19 -34.18 16.43
N LEU A 597 19.84 -33.38 15.46
CA LEU A 597 18.80 -32.34 15.58
C LEU A 597 17.40 -32.91 15.85
N ARG A 598 17.22 -34.23 15.73
CA ARG A 598 15.97 -34.90 16.11
C ARG A 598 15.84 -35.10 17.59
N ARG A 599 16.96 -35.24 18.32
CA ARG A 599 17.03 -35.51 19.76
C ARG A 599 17.52 -34.34 20.58
N THR A 600 18.28 -33.42 19.97
CA THR A 600 18.92 -32.31 20.65
C THR A 600 18.51 -30.97 20.00
N ALA A 601 17.92 -30.07 20.78
CA ALA A 601 17.67 -28.72 20.34
C ALA A 601 18.75 -27.74 20.81
N PHE A 602 18.99 -26.69 20.06
CA PHE A 602 19.79 -25.57 20.54
C PHE A 602 18.88 -24.36 20.85
N LEU A 603 19.19 -23.70 21.98
CA LEU A 603 18.42 -22.58 22.52
C LEU A 603 19.37 -21.42 22.85
N PRO A 604 19.04 -20.18 22.50
CA PRO A 604 19.74 -19.01 23.02
C PRO A 604 19.30 -18.77 24.48
N GLY A 605 20.22 -18.68 25.44
CA GLY A 605 19.93 -18.33 26.82
C GLY A 605 19.97 -19.52 27.80
N PRO A 606 19.31 -19.41 28.96
CA PRO A 606 19.32 -20.46 29.99
C PRO A 606 18.69 -21.75 29.47
N LEU A 607 19.37 -22.87 29.70
CA LEU A 607 18.92 -24.17 29.26
C LEU A 607 17.96 -24.75 30.32
N PRO A 608 16.76 -25.23 29.91
CA PRO A 608 15.87 -25.94 30.84
C PRO A 608 16.46 -27.28 31.26
N ALA A 609 16.14 -27.72 32.47
CA ALA A 609 16.45 -29.07 32.92
C ALA A 609 15.50 -30.06 32.25
N LEU A 610 16.05 -30.98 31.45
CA LEU A 610 15.30 -32.04 30.78
C LEU A 610 15.83 -33.40 31.26
N GLU A 611 14.99 -34.41 31.15
CA GLU A 611 15.34 -35.78 31.55
C GLU A 611 15.56 -36.63 30.29
N THR A 612 16.52 -37.56 30.36
CA THR A 612 16.74 -38.52 29.28
C THR A 612 16.20 -39.89 29.74
N CYS A 613 15.28 -40.44 28.93
CA CYS A 613 14.64 -41.73 29.24
C CYS A 613 14.56 -42.60 27.95
N ALA A 614 14.31 -43.90 28.19
CA ALA A 614 14.09 -44.86 27.12
C ALA A 614 12.65 -44.81 26.62
N GLY A 615 12.46 -45.04 25.32
CA GLY A 615 11.16 -45.04 24.64
C GLY A 615 10.88 -43.79 23.87
N GLU A 616 9.78 -43.78 23.13
CA GLU A 616 9.33 -42.65 22.30
C GLU A 616 8.11 -41.99 22.91
N ASP A 617 8.08 -40.67 22.90
CA ASP A 617 6.90 -39.89 23.25
C ASP A 617 5.91 -39.90 22.10
N GLN A 618 4.64 -39.68 22.43
CA GLN A 618 3.59 -39.59 21.41
C GLN A 618 2.99 -38.17 21.39
N LEU A 619 2.91 -37.60 20.22
CA LEU A 619 2.31 -36.29 19.97
C LEU A 619 1.16 -36.42 18.98
N ARG A 620 0.03 -35.80 19.30
CA ARG A 620 -1.13 -35.79 18.41
C ARG A 620 -1.73 -34.38 18.33
N PHE A 621 -1.84 -33.81 17.13
CA PHE A 621 -2.58 -32.56 16.91
C PHE A 621 -4.08 -32.80 17.09
N GLN A 622 -4.71 -31.98 17.94
CA GLN A 622 -6.16 -31.96 18.18
C GLN A 622 -6.81 -30.80 17.41
N GLU A 623 -6.15 -29.66 17.37
CA GLU A 623 -6.62 -28.47 16.66
C GLU A 623 -5.42 -27.77 16.02
N ARG A 624 -5.61 -27.26 14.82
CA ARG A 624 -4.64 -26.39 14.16
C ARG A 624 -5.36 -25.43 13.22
N ASN A 625 -5.24 -24.15 13.50
CA ASN A 625 -5.65 -23.05 12.62
C ASN A 625 -4.57 -21.94 12.63
N PRO A 626 -4.64 -20.91 11.81
CA PRO A 626 -3.61 -19.88 11.74
C PRO A 626 -3.18 -19.27 13.08
N SER A 627 -4.13 -19.01 13.97
CA SER A 627 -3.88 -18.31 15.24
C SER A 627 -3.95 -19.20 16.48
N ARG A 628 -4.15 -20.53 16.33
CA ARG A 628 -4.26 -21.45 17.45
C ARG A 628 -3.82 -22.86 17.07
N LEU A 629 -3.17 -23.53 18.01
CA LEU A 629 -2.91 -24.97 17.94
C LEU A 629 -3.14 -25.64 19.29
N ALA A 630 -3.54 -26.91 19.26
CA ALA A 630 -3.63 -27.77 20.43
C ALA A 630 -3.01 -29.14 20.12
N LEU A 631 -2.20 -29.64 21.04
CA LEU A 631 -1.49 -30.91 20.94
C LEU A 631 -1.75 -31.73 22.23
N ASP A 632 -2.02 -33.02 22.10
CA ASP A 632 -1.89 -33.96 23.20
C ASP A 632 -0.48 -34.57 23.13
N ALA A 633 0.19 -34.59 24.26
CA ALA A 633 1.53 -35.15 24.44
C ALA A 633 1.48 -36.25 25.50
N ASP A 634 1.99 -37.46 25.19
CA ASP A 634 2.22 -38.54 26.15
C ASP A 634 3.74 -38.68 26.32
N MET A 635 4.25 -38.07 27.40
CA MET A 635 5.67 -37.90 27.67
C MET A 635 6.19 -38.98 28.60
N ARG A 636 7.24 -39.67 28.19
CA ARG A 636 7.90 -40.72 29.04
C ARG A 636 8.62 -40.11 30.24
N CYS A 637 9.26 -38.97 30.05
CA CYS A 637 9.89 -38.17 31.10
C CYS A 637 9.86 -36.69 30.71
N ALA A 638 10.33 -35.81 31.59
CA ALA A 638 10.32 -34.38 31.32
C ALA A 638 11.18 -34.05 30.09
N GLY A 639 10.55 -33.45 29.09
CA GLY A 639 11.16 -33.11 27.82
C GLY A 639 10.67 -31.77 27.28
N MET A 640 11.12 -31.40 26.11
CA MET A 640 10.63 -30.20 25.41
C MET A 640 9.92 -30.61 24.12
N VAL A 641 8.65 -30.20 24.00
CA VAL A 641 7.89 -30.32 22.76
C VAL A 641 8.24 -29.14 21.87
N VAL A 642 8.74 -29.41 20.67
CA VAL A 642 9.08 -28.42 19.64
C VAL A 642 8.01 -28.45 18.56
N VAL A 643 7.52 -27.27 18.19
CA VAL A 643 6.63 -27.04 17.03
C VAL A 643 7.40 -26.28 15.96
N SER A 644 7.44 -26.81 14.74
CA SER A 644 8.20 -26.22 13.62
C SER A 644 7.55 -24.96 13.02
N ASP A 645 6.89 -24.17 13.85
CA ASP A 645 6.32 -22.88 13.51
C ASP A 645 7.12 -21.75 14.15
N ASN A 646 7.16 -20.60 13.47
CA ASN A 646 7.98 -19.47 13.89
C ASN A 646 7.56 -18.92 15.27
N ASP A 647 8.55 -18.73 16.14
CA ASP A 647 8.38 -18.02 17.40
C ASP A 647 8.36 -16.52 17.17
N TYR A 648 7.29 -15.87 17.66
CA TYR A 648 7.08 -14.44 17.49
C TYR A 648 6.29 -13.88 18.69
N PRO A 649 6.53 -12.64 19.14
CA PRO A 649 5.78 -12.02 20.22
C PRO A 649 4.27 -12.04 20.00
N GLY A 650 3.54 -12.42 21.04
CA GLY A 650 2.09 -12.59 20.99
C GLY A 650 1.66 -14.05 21.04
N TRP A 651 2.51 -15.00 20.72
CA TRP A 651 2.24 -16.40 21.00
C TRP A 651 2.31 -16.67 22.50
N ARG A 652 1.34 -17.40 23.02
CA ARG A 652 1.23 -17.82 24.42
C ARG A 652 0.98 -19.31 24.47
N ALA A 653 1.67 -20.01 25.36
CA ALA A 653 1.48 -21.44 25.58
C ALA A 653 0.84 -21.71 26.93
N ARG A 654 0.09 -22.80 27.00
CA ARG A 654 -0.44 -23.42 28.22
C ARG A 654 -0.21 -24.91 28.16
N VAL A 655 0.13 -25.49 29.32
CA VAL A 655 0.17 -26.93 29.51
C VAL A 655 -0.89 -27.25 30.60
N ASP A 656 -1.88 -28.05 30.24
CA ASP A 656 -3.05 -28.37 31.10
C ASP A 656 -3.76 -27.13 31.66
N GLY A 657 -3.90 -26.09 30.82
CA GLY A 657 -4.50 -24.82 31.18
C GLY A 657 -3.58 -23.87 31.97
N HIS A 658 -2.43 -24.29 32.46
CA HIS A 658 -1.45 -23.44 33.16
C HIS A 658 -0.50 -22.74 32.18
N PRO A 659 -0.20 -21.44 32.39
CA PRO A 659 0.74 -20.72 31.51
C PRO A 659 2.11 -21.41 31.48
N ALA A 660 2.65 -21.59 30.28
CA ALA A 660 3.97 -22.15 30.04
C ALA A 660 4.81 -21.19 29.17
N GLN A 661 6.12 -21.16 29.40
CA GLN A 661 7.03 -20.34 28.63
C GLN A 661 7.31 -20.99 27.28
N ILE A 662 7.23 -20.18 26.20
CA ILE A 662 7.73 -20.56 24.87
C ILE A 662 9.22 -20.23 24.83
N LEU A 663 10.04 -21.20 24.45
CA LEU A 663 11.48 -21.08 24.26
C LEU A 663 11.79 -21.09 22.75
N PRO A 664 12.67 -20.21 22.25
CA PRO A 664 13.02 -20.14 20.82
C PRO A 664 13.98 -21.28 20.44
N ALA A 665 13.41 -22.46 20.15
CA ALA A 665 14.18 -23.61 19.70
C ALA A 665 14.67 -23.44 18.27
N TYR A 666 15.87 -23.91 17.95
CA TYR A 666 16.47 -23.83 16.61
C TYR A 666 16.40 -22.43 16.00
N LEU A 667 16.64 -21.38 16.78
CA LEU A 667 16.58 -19.97 16.45
C LEU A 667 15.14 -19.40 16.23
N SER A 668 14.24 -20.14 15.60
CA SER A 668 12.95 -19.61 15.16
C SER A 668 11.73 -20.42 15.59
N MET A 669 11.89 -21.63 16.14
CA MET A 669 10.79 -22.54 16.41
C MET A 669 10.29 -22.41 17.86
N ARG A 670 9.05 -22.79 18.11
CA ARG A 670 8.45 -22.75 19.45
C ARG A 670 8.71 -24.04 20.22
N GLY A 671 9.44 -23.94 21.33
CA GLY A 671 9.66 -25.03 22.29
C GLY A 671 8.91 -24.82 23.59
N VAL A 672 8.29 -25.85 24.16
CA VAL A 672 7.61 -25.80 25.47
C VAL A 672 8.05 -27.00 26.28
N VAL A 673 8.52 -26.77 27.52
CA VAL A 673 8.88 -27.84 28.46
C VAL A 673 7.62 -28.48 29.01
N VAL A 674 7.57 -29.81 28.97
CA VAL A 674 6.43 -30.63 29.40
C VAL A 674 6.93 -31.70 30.34
N PRO A 675 6.28 -31.90 31.53
CA PRO A 675 6.63 -32.96 32.47
C PRO A 675 6.35 -34.37 31.92
N SER A 676 6.67 -35.40 32.65
CA SER A 676 6.29 -36.79 32.34
C SER A 676 4.78 -37.00 32.51
N GLY A 677 4.18 -37.81 31.62
CA GLY A 677 2.75 -38.12 31.64
C GLY A 677 1.99 -37.58 30.44
N ARG A 678 0.65 -37.61 30.54
CA ARG A 678 -0.25 -37.11 29.49
C ARG A 678 -0.61 -35.66 29.76
N HIS A 679 -0.32 -34.82 28.79
CA HIS A 679 -0.50 -33.37 28.88
C HIS A 679 -1.17 -32.83 27.62
N ARG A 680 -1.95 -31.76 27.82
CA ARG A 680 -2.52 -30.96 26.72
C ARG A 680 -1.78 -29.63 26.59
N ILE A 681 -1.20 -29.41 25.44
CA ILE A 681 -0.47 -28.18 25.12
C ILE A 681 -1.35 -27.35 24.19
N GLU A 682 -1.61 -26.11 24.57
CA GLU A 682 -2.37 -25.15 23.77
C GLU A 682 -1.49 -23.91 23.51
N MET A 683 -1.50 -23.42 22.27
CA MET A 683 -0.82 -22.18 21.89
C MET A 683 -1.79 -21.26 21.15
N ASP A 684 -1.89 -20.00 21.60
CA ASP A 684 -2.75 -18.97 21.01
C ASP A 684 -1.93 -17.74 20.63
N TYR A 685 -2.21 -17.15 19.44
CA TYR A 685 -1.61 -15.89 19.01
C TYR A 685 -2.45 -14.71 19.49
N ARG A 686 -1.96 -13.97 20.48
CA ARG A 686 -2.63 -12.81 21.09
C ARG A 686 -1.67 -11.62 21.24
N PRO A 687 -1.32 -10.92 20.15
CA PRO A 687 -0.36 -9.83 20.19
C PRO A 687 -0.93 -8.61 20.94
N LEU A 688 -0.28 -8.22 22.03
CA LEU A 688 -0.70 -7.08 22.85
C LEU A 688 -0.70 -5.77 22.07
N SER A 689 0.26 -5.59 21.16
CA SER A 689 0.38 -4.42 20.28
C SER A 689 -0.89 -4.17 19.45
N VAL A 690 -1.55 -5.24 18.99
CA VAL A 690 -2.80 -5.14 18.22
C VAL A 690 -3.98 -4.74 19.11
N TYR A 691 -4.15 -5.36 20.27
CA TYR A 691 -5.27 -5.06 21.18
C TYR A 691 -5.18 -3.64 21.73
N VAL A 692 -3.98 -3.22 22.18
CA VAL A 692 -3.73 -1.84 22.62
C VAL A 692 -3.93 -0.88 21.46
N GLY A 693 -3.40 -1.21 20.28
CA GLY A 693 -3.58 -0.42 19.08
C GLY A 693 -5.04 -0.22 18.70
N ALA A 694 -5.85 -1.28 18.75
CA ALA A 694 -7.29 -1.22 18.49
C ALA A 694 -8.04 -0.31 19.48
N LEU A 695 -7.73 -0.45 20.77
CA LEU A 695 -8.32 0.40 21.81
C LEU A 695 -7.98 1.87 21.59
N LEU A 696 -6.73 2.18 21.33
CA LEU A 696 -6.26 3.56 21.08
C LEU A 696 -6.89 4.13 19.80
N THR A 697 -6.96 3.34 18.72
CA THR A 697 -7.60 3.76 17.47
C THR A 697 -9.08 4.08 17.67
N LEU A 698 -9.82 3.22 18.35
CA LEU A 698 -11.22 3.45 18.68
C LEU A 698 -11.40 4.71 19.54
N THR A 699 -10.59 4.85 20.58
CA THR A 699 -10.59 6.03 21.47
C THR A 699 -10.32 7.32 20.67
N GLY A 700 -9.33 7.30 19.78
CA GLY A 700 -8.99 8.43 18.91
C GLY A 700 -10.13 8.82 17.97
N LEU A 701 -10.78 7.84 17.34
CA LEU A 701 -11.94 8.10 16.45
C LEU A 701 -13.15 8.65 17.23
N LEU A 702 -13.46 8.09 18.38
CA LEU A 702 -14.54 8.56 19.25
C LEU A 702 -14.26 9.98 19.76
N ALA A 703 -13.05 10.26 20.22
CA ALA A 703 -12.64 11.58 20.68
C ALA A 703 -12.68 12.63 19.56
N ALA A 704 -12.20 12.29 18.35
CA ALA A 704 -12.29 13.18 17.19
C ALA A 704 -13.77 13.50 16.84
N THR A 705 -14.63 12.47 16.82
CA THR A 705 -16.08 12.61 16.58
C THR A 705 -16.74 13.46 17.65
N PHE A 706 -16.40 13.25 18.91
CA PHE A 706 -16.92 14.06 20.04
C PHE A 706 -16.52 15.53 19.91
N LEU A 707 -15.26 15.83 19.58
CA LEU A 707 -14.79 17.21 19.38
C LEU A 707 -15.58 17.91 18.26
N VAL A 708 -15.85 17.19 17.15
CA VAL A 708 -16.66 17.72 16.04
C VAL A 708 -18.09 17.94 16.48
N TRP A 709 -18.68 17.00 17.21
CA TRP A 709 -20.04 17.10 17.73
C TRP A 709 -20.17 18.27 18.72
N ARG A 710 -19.29 18.38 19.70
CA ARG A 710 -19.23 19.48 20.67
C ARG A 710 -19.17 20.84 19.96
N ASP A 711 -18.28 20.99 19.00
CA ASP A 711 -18.11 22.26 18.27
C ASP A 711 -19.34 22.61 17.39
N ARG A 712 -20.19 21.63 17.05
CA ARG A 712 -21.47 21.89 16.35
C ARG A 712 -22.57 22.37 17.28
N HIS A 713 -22.64 21.86 18.51
CA HIS A 713 -23.74 22.08 19.44
C HIS A 713 -23.45 23.15 20.50
N CYS A 714 -22.18 23.32 20.91
CA CYS A 714 -21.76 24.28 21.94
C CYS A 714 -21.28 25.62 21.37
N ALA A 715 -21.28 25.82 20.04
CA ALA A 715 -20.98 27.13 19.46
C ALA A 715 -22.18 28.05 19.70
N ALA A 716 -22.15 28.87 20.76
CA ALA A 716 -23.05 29.97 20.95
C ALA A 716 -23.16 30.84 19.67
N PRO A 717 -24.33 31.39 19.34
CA PRO A 717 -24.44 32.28 18.20
C PRO A 717 -23.50 33.47 18.43
N MET A 718 -22.43 33.54 17.63
CA MET A 718 -21.55 34.70 17.67
C MET A 718 -22.37 35.92 17.21
N LEU A 719 -22.49 36.90 18.09
CA LEU A 719 -22.86 38.27 17.77
C LEU A 719 -22.05 38.73 16.56
N ASN A 720 -22.77 39.11 15.52
CA ASN A 720 -22.20 39.73 14.31
C ASN A 720 -21.52 41.04 14.75
N TYR A 721 -20.20 41.04 14.78
CA TYR A 721 -19.42 42.27 14.61
C TYR A 721 -19.08 42.38 13.13
N HIS A 722 -19.71 43.39 12.51
CA HIS A 722 -19.48 43.85 11.13
C HIS A 722 -18.02 44.23 10.87
#